data_e451cbee9fa77b1c8fb4b4823cda91fe
#
_entry.id   e451cbee9fa77b1c8fb4b4823cda91fe
#
_cell.length_a   1.000
_cell.length_b   1.000
_cell.length_c   1.000
_cell.angle_alpha   90.00
_cell.angle_beta   90.00
_cell.angle_gamma   90.00
#
_symmetry.space_group_name_H-M   'P 1'
#
loop_
_entity.id
_entity.type
_entity.pdbx_description
1 polymer ?
#
loop_
_entity_poly.entity_id
_entity_poly.type
_entity_poly.pdbx_seq_one_letter_code
_entity_poly.pdbx_strand_id
1 'polypeptide(L)'
;MDNNSIKVNVLNKSLKKRNQNRELKNKSMKYFFGILFLLTASMTVYAQPFQVKKNGLTLTYNKQDGTYSLSKDQVAYIQQASAYLALANGQKISTDKLKGTRSVTEKPIQDNLGKGIQYTISVKTQQGITLLQHFYFYDTIDGVILELEVRGKNIASNELVPIWSNTSVAGLGKSLYQLAVPFDNDTFISYENNVLAMNSKRSAEVGVVYDKDSGKGLLIGSLDQSVWKSGIAIEGDQGQYTHLAAQAGFTDVTITRDSMAHGTVKGDVIRSPKYLVSYDKDWRTGLENYAKIHRKLSPAYVKSWQGATPVGWNSWGVIQEKLNFQNATGTADYFAKDIPYFRNADGEAFIDLDSFWDNMTPGGMSGDYTQLKQFVRYCDSLGLKPGVYWAPFTDWGHGSGPDRKAEGSQFTFGQLWTKTQKGYHNLDGGRALDPTHPGTLARMDVILGKLVDCGFRMIKVDFLSHAAIESTGFYDKKIQTGMQAYAVGMKHLVDVLQGKMLIYAAISPSLATAQFAHMRRIACDAWKTIDQTQYTLNSVSYGWWQTYLYDFIDADHLVFHDESPEVNKARLLSGVVTGTIILGDDLSKKENWQPKMNQYLQDPEILKIIADGKSFRPAGFVEGKAANTYYYKKIGTTLYVAIFNYNTAPVAINIDFKQIGLEPNTTYKAVELFEKTAQEFTAKNPIAFEQAGAKLLKIAL
;
A
#
# COMPACT_ATOMS: atom_id res chain seq x y z
N MET A 1 24.16 25.81 -88.79
CA MET A 1 23.86 26.95 -89.64
C MET A 1 22.43 26.75 -90.10
N ASP A 2 21.37 27.54 -89.88
CA ASP A 2 21.23 28.81 -89.18
C ASP A 2 19.84 28.91 -88.54
N ASN A 3 19.80 29.45 -87.43
CA ASN A 3 18.60 29.93 -86.73
C ASN A 3 18.25 31.31 -87.31
N ASN A 4 17.11 31.55 -87.94
CA ASN A 4 16.47 32.87 -88.01
C ASN A 4 15.18 32.96 -88.84
N SER A 5 14.21 32.05 -88.68
CA SER A 5 12.90 32.26 -89.32
C SER A 5 11.65 31.85 -88.53
N ILE A 6 11.75 31.84 -87.21
CA ILE A 6 10.61 31.42 -86.35
C ILE A 6 10.13 32.52 -85.38
N LYS A 7 10.47 33.81 -85.59
CA LYS A 7 10.12 34.86 -84.57
C LYS A 7 8.96 35.80 -84.96
N VAL A 8 8.30 35.71 -86.11
CA VAL A 8 7.22 36.65 -86.51
C VAL A 8 5.79 36.06 -86.44
N ASN A 9 5.62 34.74 -86.37
CA ASN A 9 4.27 34.13 -86.37
C ASN A 9 3.69 33.81 -84.95
N VAL A 10 4.39 34.16 -83.84
CA VAL A 10 3.97 33.87 -82.49
C VAL A 10 3.21 35.04 -81.81
N LEU A 11 3.39 36.28 -82.31
CA LEU A 11 2.78 37.43 -81.64
C LEU A 11 1.29 37.69 -82.00
N ASN A 12 0.79 37.24 -83.15
CA ASN A 12 -0.63 37.47 -83.53
C ASN A 12 -1.61 36.38 -83.03
N LYS A 13 -1.13 35.22 -82.51
CA LYS A 13 -1.98 34.22 -81.86
C LYS A 13 -2.13 34.44 -80.33
N SER A 14 -1.28 35.27 -79.71
CA SER A 14 -1.31 35.54 -78.31
C SER A 14 -2.39 36.56 -77.87
N LEU A 15 -2.78 37.48 -78.75
CA LEU A 15 -3.78 38.52 -78.44
C LEU A 15 -5.24 38.04 -78.54
N LYS A 16 -5.54 37.07 -79.40
CA LYS A 16 -6.89 36.46 -79.47
C LYS A 16 -7.16 35.47 -78.36
N LYS A 17 -6.15 34.79 -77.73
CA LYS A 17 -6.28 33.92 -76.58
C LYS A 17 -6.41 34.68 -75.26
N ARG A 18 -5.95 35.93 -75.16
CA ARG A 18 -6.06 36.76 -73.95
C ARG A 18 -7.46 37.27 -73.69
N ASN A 19 -8.28 37.54 -74.72
CA ASN A 19 -9.66 38.01 -74.48
C ASN A 19 -10.65 36.87 -74.21
N GLN A 20 -10.48 35.67 -74.75
CA GLN A 20 -11.33 34.53 -74.42
C GLN A 20 -11.02 33.98 -73.02
N ASN A 21 -9.77 34.10 -72.53
CA ASN A 21 -9.42 33.69 -71.15
C ASN A 21 -9.87 34.74 -70.13
N ARG A 22 -10.20 35.96 -70.42
CA ARG A 22 -10.74 36.94 -69.49
C ARG A 22 -12.25 36.73 -69.22
N GLU A 23 -13.05 36.30 -70.22
CA GLU A 23 -14.46 35.96 -70.00
C GLU A 23 -14.64 34.61 -69.27
N LEU A 24 -13.77 33.61 -69.49
CA LEU A 24 -13.77 32.34 -68.81
C LEU A 24 -13.28 32.46 -67.31
N LYS A 25 -12.34 33.40 -67.06
CA LYS A 25 -11.90 33.66 -65.66
C LYS A 25 -12.98 34.40 -64.87
N ASN A 26 -13.77 35.28 -65.48
CA ASN A 26 -14.86 35.96 -64.77
C ASN A 26 -16.08 35.04 -64.49
N LYS A 27 -16.33 34.03 -65.30
CA LYS A 27 -17.34 33.02 -65.04
C LYS A 27 -16.88 31.99 -64.01
N SER A 28 -15.62 31.53 -64.06
CA SER A 28 -15.07 30.59 -63.06
C SER A 28 -14.89 31.24 -61.71
N MET A 29 -14.60 32.52 -61.60
CA MET A 29 -14.46 33.25 -60.35
C MET A 29 -15.81 33.46 -59.61
N LYS A 30 -16.94 33.58 -60.36
CA LYS A 30 -18.27 33.60 -59.74
C LYS A 30 -18.72 32.24 -59.23
N TYR A 31 -18.32 31.14 -59.86
CA TYR A 31 -18.60 29.80 -59.34
C TYR A 31 -17.63 29.40 -58.23
N PHE A 32 -16.41 29.90 -58.19
CA PHE A 32 -15.44 29.64 -57.13
C PHE A 32 -15.81 30.36 -55.82
N PHE A 33 -16.35 31.59 -55.89
CA PHE A 33 -16.90 32.27 -54.69
C PHE A 33 -18.21 31.67 -54.20
N GLY A 34 -19.05 31.09 -55.05
CA GLY A 34 -20.26 30.37 -54.67
C GLY A 34 -19.96 29.02 -53.98
N ILE A 35 -18.94 28.30 -54.43
CA ILE A 35 -18.49 27.03 -53.85
C ILE A 35 -17.65 27.27 -52.58
N LEU A 36 -16.88 28.36 -52.51
CA LEU A 36 -16.13 28.71 -51.30
C LEU A 36 -17.06 29.17 -50.14
N PHE A 37 -18.24 29.78 -50.48
CA PHE A 37 -19.24 30.14 -49.46
C PHE A 37 -20.10 28.96 -49.01
N LEU A 38 -20.17 27.86 -49.78
CA LEU A 38 -20.82 26.59 -49.36
C LEU A 38 -19.86 25.63 -48.67
N LEU A 39 -18.52 25.78 -48.86
CA LEU A 39 -17.52 25.00 -48.17
C LEU A 39 -17.11 25.59 -46.82
N THR A 40 -17.42 26.85 -46.51
CA THR A 40 -17.22 27.47 -45.20
C THR A 40 -18.37 27.23 -44.22
N ALA A 41 -19.50 26.62 -44.66
CA ALA A 41 -20.63 26.30 -43.81
C ALA A 41 -20.55 24.89 -43.17
N SER A 42 -19.52 24.11 -43.44
CA SER A 42 -19.24 22.86 -42.76
C SER A 42 -17.97 22.93 -41.88
N MET A 43 -17.69 24.07 -41.23
CA MET A 43 -16.91 24.04 -40.01
C MET A 43 -17.74 23.25 -38.99
N THR A 44 -17.48 21.96 -38.88
CA THR A 44 -17.81 21.21 -37.71
C THR A 44 -17.32 22.04 -36.53
N VAL A 45 -18.27 22.64 -35.79
CA VAL A 45 -17.99 23.23 -34.50
C VAL A 45 -17.54 22.04 -33.62
N TYR A 46 -16.23 21.79 -33.59
CA TYR A 46 -15.65 20.87 -32.65
C TYR A 46 -16.05 21.38 -31.26
N ALA A 47 -16.92 20.66 -30.60
CA ALA A 47 -17.32 21.02 -29.26
C ALA A 47 -16.03 21.14 -28.42
N GLN A 48 -15.80 22.35 -27.91
CA GLN A 48 -14.62 22.62 -27.06
C GLN A 48 -14.54 21.57 -25.95
N PRO A 49 -13.38 21.01 -25.68
CA PRO A 49 -13.22 20.07 -24.56
C PRO A 49 -13.60 20.75 -23.25
N PHE A 50 -14.24 20.01 -22.38
CA PHE A 50 -14.50 20.50 -21.02
C PHE A 50 -13.20 20.54 -20.23
N GLN A 51 -12.90 21.68 -19.61
CA GLN A 51 -11.66 21.85 -18.84
C GLN A 51 -11.94 22.34 -17.42
N VAL A 52 -11.20 21.79 -16.46
CA VAL A 52 -11.10 22.26 -15.07
C VAL A 52 -9.65 22.57 -14.78
N LYS A 53 -9.39 23.74 -14.21
CA LYS A 53 -8.04 24.14 -13.75
C LYS A 53 -8.10 24.52 -12.28
N LYS A 54 -7.23 23.91 -11.46
CA LYS A 54 -7.12 24.19 -10.02
C LYS A 54 -5.72 23.84 -9.52
N ASN A 55 -5.03 24.79 -8.87
CA ASN A 55 -3.73 24.58 -8.22
C ASN A 55 -2.68 23.94 -9.14
N GLY A 56 -2.58 24.41 -10.40
CA GLY A 56 -1.67 23.85 -11.41
C GLY A 56 -2.16 22.55 -12.06
N LEU A 57 -3.16 21.89 -11.51
CA LEU A 57 -3.80 20.72 -12.09
C LEU A 57 -4.78 21.13 -13.20
N THR A 58 -4.79 20.37 -14.28
CA THR A 58 -5.74 20.54 -15.37
C THR A 58 -6.34 19.19 -15.74
N LEU A 59 -7.67 19.10 -15.66
CA LEU A 59 -8.47 18.06 -16.28
C LEU A 59 -8.96 18.57 -17.64
N THR A 60 -8.71 17.82 -18.70
CA THR A 60 -9.28 18.06 -20.03
C THR A 60 -10.11 16.84 -20.42
N TYR A 61 -11.42 17.02 -20.63
CA TYR A 61 -12.33 15.95 -21.02
C TYR A 61 -12.84 16.17 -22.45
N ASN A 62 -12.60 15.22 -23.34
CA ASN A 62 -13.13 15.23 -24.69
C ASN A 62 -14.53 14.60 -24.71
N LYS A 63 -15.57 15.44 -24.89
CA LYS A 63 -16.96 14.99 -24.92
C LYS A 63 -17.33 14.16 -26.15
N GLN A 64 -16.53 14.21 -27.23
CA GLN A 64 -16.83 13.47 -28.46
C GLN A 64 -16.43 12.00 -28.33
N ASP A 65 -15.21 11.74 -27.87
CA ASP A 65 -14.66 10.40 -27.75
C ASP A 65 -14.76 9.80 -26.34
N GLY A 66 -15.15 10.59 -25.33
CA GLY A 66 -15.35 10.09 -23.95
C GLY A 66 -14.06 9.79 -23.21
N THR A 67 -12.97 10.43 -23.61
CA THR A 67 -11.66 10.31 -22.98
C THR A 67 -11.32 11.56 -22.15
N TYR A 68 -10.37 11.42 -21.23
CA TYR A 68 -9.86 12.53 -20.45
C TYR A 68 -8.33 12.47 -20.32
N SER A 69 -7.76 13.64 -20.01
CA SER A 69 -6.33 13.80 -19.73
C SER A 69 -6.13 14.62 -18.48
N LEU A 70 -5.07 14.31 -17.73
CA LEU A 70 -4.65 15.04 -16.54
C LEU A 70 -3.23 15.58 -16.75
N SER A 71 -3.03 16.84 -16.38
CA SER A 71 -1.70 17.46 -16.37
C SER A 71 -1.51 18.31 -15.12
N LYS A 72 -0.25 18.54 -14.75
CA LYS A 72 0.15 19.45 -13.68
C LYS A 72 1.32 20.27 -14.14
N ASP A 73 1.23 21.60 -13.98
CA ASP A 73 2.28 22.54 -14.41
C ASP A 73 2.73 22.29 -15.85
N GLN A 74 1.78 22.04 -16.76
CA GLN A 74 1.94 21.69 -18.19
C GLN A 74 2.53 20.29 -18.48
N VAL A 75 2.90 19.50 -17.47
CA VAL A 75 3.31 18.11 -17.66
C VAL A 75 2.08 17.22 -17.70
N ALA A 76 1.79 16.62 -18.86
CA ALA A 76 0.74 15.62 -18.97
C ALA A 76 1.22 14.32 -18.33
N TYR A 77 0.45 13.80 -17.36
CA TYR A 77 0.76 12.56 -16.67
C TYR A 77 -0.32 11.48 -16.84
N ILE A 78 -1.48 11.82 -17.41
CA ILE A 78 -2.46 10.88 -17.96
C ILE A 78 -2.97 11.47 -19.27
N GLN A 79 -3.02 10.65 -20.34
CA GLN A 79 -3.52 11.07 -21.64
C GLN A 79 -4.55 10.07 -22.17
N GLN A 80 -5.64 10.61 -22.75
CA GLN A 80 -6.70 9.87 -23.44
C GLN A 80 -7.21 8.66 -22.64
N ALA A 81 -7.34 8.81 -21.32
CA ALA A 81 -7.89 7.77 -20.48
C ALA A 81 -9.41 7.67 -20.65
N SER A 82 -9.92 6.47 -20.59
CA SER A 82 -11.34 6.12 -20.56
C SER A 82 -11.68 5.39 -19.27
N ALA A 83 -12.97 5.11 -19.06
CA ALA A 83 -13.44 4.24 -17.99
C ALA A 83 -14.34 3.15 -18.56
N TYR A 84 -14.35 1.97 -17.91
CA TYR A 84 -15.25 0.90 -18.31
C TYR A 84 -15.76 0.07 -17.13
N LEU A 85 -16.85 -0.66 -17.37
CA LEU A 85 -17.26 -1.80 -16.55
C LEU A 85 -17.22 -3.08 -17.38
N ALA A 86 -16.93 -4.21 -16.74
CA ALA A 86 -17.16 -5.53 -17.27
C ALA A 86 -18.33 -6.17 -16.51
N LEU A 87 -19.41 -6.48 -17.22
CA LEU A 87 -20.56 -7.18 -16.66
C LEU A 87 -20.20 -8.66 -16.40
N ALA A 88 -20.91 -9.29 -15.49
CA ALA A 88 -20.69 -10.69 -15.12
C ALA A 88 -20.90 -11.68 -16.28
N ASN A 89 -21.56 -11.27 -17.36
CA ASN A 89 -21.71 -12.04 -18.59
C ASN A 89 -20.55 -11.86 -19.58
N GLY A 90 -19.49 -11.12 -19.22
CA GLY A 90 -18.32 -10.84 -20.05
C GLY A 90 -18.46 -9.61 -20.96
N GLN A 91 -19.62 -8.96 -21.02
CA GLN A 91 -19.80 -7.76 -21.83
C GLN A 91 -19.03 -6.59 -21.22
N LYS A 92 -18.20 -5.91 -22.01
CA LYS A 92 -17.48 -4.70 -21.64
C LYS A 92 -18.18 -3.45 -22.18
N ILE A 93 -18.41 -2.47 -21.33
CA ILE A 93 -19.02 -1.17 -21.67
C ILE A 93 -18.03 -0.08 -21.28
N SER A 94 -17.51 0.65 -22.27
CA SER A 94 -16.45 1.65 -22.10
C SER A 94 -16.89 3.02 -22.57
N THR A 95 -16.50 4.08 -21.85
CA THR A 95 -16.88 5.47 -22.13
C THR A 95 -16.41 5.96 -23.49
N ASP A 96 -15.25 5.47 -23.98
CA ASP A 96 -14.71 5.83 -25.30
C ASP A 96 -15.41 5.13 -26.48
N LYS A 97 -16.16 4.07 -26.23
CA LYS A 97 -16.93 3.34 -27.25
C LYS A 97 -18.41 3.73 -27.30
N LEU A 98 -18.89 4.43 -26.29
CA LEU A 98 -20.29 4.84 -26.23
C LEU A 98 -20.57 6.04 -27.14
N LYS A 99 -21.57 5.88 -28.01
CA LYS A 99 -22.15 6.98 -28.79
C LYS A 99 -23.26 7.63 -27.96
N GLY A 100 -23.30 8.94 -27.90
CA GLY A 100 -24.34 9.69 -27.17
C GLY A 100 -23.81 10.98 -26.56
N THR A 101 -24.75 11.82 -26.14
CA THR A 101 -24.44 13.09 -25.49
C THR A 101 -23.89 12.85 -24.10
N ARG A 102 -22.77 13.49 -23.78
CA ARG A 102 -22.17 13.51 -22.46
C ARG A 102 -22.56 14.78 -21.74
N SER A 103 -23.29 14.65 -20.64
CA SER A 103 -23.63 15.78 -19.78
C SER A 103 -22.56 15.98 -18.72
N VAL A 104 -22.33 17.24 -18.36
CA VAL A 104 -21.41 17.62 -17.27
C VAL A 104 -22.22 18.33 -16.21
N THR A 105 -22.04 17.94 -14.96
CA THR A 105 -22.59 18.63 -13.79
C THR A 105 -21.47 18.95 -12.81
N GLU A 106 -21.64 20.04 -12.09
CA GLU A 106 -20.73 20.53 -11.04
C GLU A 106 -21.47 20.62 -9.73
N LYS A 107 -20.83 20.19 -8.64
CA LYS A 107 -21.41 20.22 -7.29
C LYS A 107 -20.34 20.58 -6.27
N PRO A 108 -20.51 21.62 -5.44
CA PRO A 108 -19.69 21.83 -4.26
C PRO A 108 -19.81 20.64 -3.30
N ILE A 109 -18.71 20.25 -2.68
CA ILE A 109 -18.64 19.17 -1.70
C ILE A 109 -17.92 19.63 -0.44
N GLN A 110 -18.28 19.01 0.67
CA GLN A 110 -17.57 19.11 1.94
C GLN A 110 -17.71 17.79 2.70
N ASP A 111 -16.59 17.17 3.02
CA ASP A 111 -16.51 15.91 3.75
C ASP A 111 -15.22 15.85 4.61
N ASN A 112 -14.82 14.65 5.06
CA ASN A 112 -13.61 14.45 5.88
C ASN A 112 -12.31 14.90 5.21
N LEU A 113 -12.29 15.03 3.87
CA LEU A 113 -11.14 15.53 3.11
C LEU A 113 -11.14 17.06 2.99
N GLY A 114 -12.23 17.72 3.39
CA GLY A 114 -12.40 19.16 3.35
C GLY A 114 -13.36 19.65 2.27
N LYS A 115 -13.22 20.92 1.89
CA LYS A 115 -14.02 21.56 0.82
C LYS A 115 -13.44 21.22 -0.55
N GLY A 116 -14.31 21.17 -1.54
CA GLY A 116 -13.92 20.92 -2.91
C GLY A 116 -15.09 21.04 -3.89
N ILE A 117 -14.85 20.61 -5.12
CA ILE A 117 -15.83 20.55 -6.20
C ILE A 117 -15.79 19.15 -6.81
N GLN A 118 -16.95 18.55 -6.99
CA GLN A 118 -17.15 17.32 -7.75
C GLN A 118 -17.67 17.69 -9.15
N TYR A 119 -16.95 17.27 -10.18
CA TYR A 119 -17.40 17.27 -11.57
C TYR A 119 -17.85 15.88 -11.94
N THR A 120 -19.04 15.74 -12.51
CA THR A 120 -19.59 14.48 -12.97
C THR A 120 -19.88 14.51 -14.44
N ILE A 121 -19.27 13.60 -15.19
CA ILE A 121 -19.55 13.41 -16.60
C ILE A 121 -20.36 12.13 -16.77
N SER A 122 -21.56 12.23 -17.34
CA SER A 122 -22.46 11.08 -17.50
C SER A 122 -22.73 10.77 -18.96
N VAL A 123 -22.80 9.49 -19.28
CA VAL A 123 -23.19 8.95 -20.59
C VAL A 123 -24.10 7.75 -20.40
N LYS A 124 -25.22 7.72 -21.15
CA LYS A 124 -26.21 6.65 -21.09
C LYS A 124 -26.09 5.73 -22.30
N THR A 125 -26.14 4.42 -22.05
CA THR A 125 -26.20 3.40 -23.12
C THR A 125 -27.63 3.26 -23.65
N GLN A 126 -27.79 2.64 -24.80
CA GLN A 126 -29.10 2.28 -25.35
C GLN A 126 -29.86 1.27 -24.46
N GLN A 127 -29.14 0.47 -23.69
CA GLN A 127 -29.67 -0.54 -22.77
C GLN A 127 -30.13 0.05 -21.42
N GLY A 128 -30.02 1.38 -21.25
CA GLY A 128 -30.45 2.06 -20.03
C GLY A 128 -29.43 2.10 -18.89
N ILE A 129 -28.21 1.61 -19.12
CA ILE A 129 -27.10 1.74 -18.17
C ILE A 129 -26.50 3.14 -18.33
N THR A 130 -26.23 3.82 -17.22
CA THR A 130 -25.56 5.13 -17.20
C THR A 130 -24.22 4.99 -16.51
N LEU A 131 -23.15 5.42 -17.18
CA LEU A 131 -21.82 5.55 -16.60
C LEU A 131 -21.62 7.00 -16.16
N LEU A 132 -21.16 7.19 -14.93
CA LEU A 132 -20.85 8.49 -14.35
C LEU A 132 -19.38 8.48 -13.90
N GLN A 133 -18.57 9.29 -14.56
CA GLN A 133 -17.19 9.53 -14.16
C GLN A 133 -17.18 10.74 -13.24
N HIS A 134 -16.78 10.54 -11.99
CA HIS A 134 -16.65 11.59 -10.99
C HIS A 134 -15.20 12.01 -10.86
N PHE A 135 -14.95 13.31 -10.85
CA PHE A 135 -13.67 13.95 -10.62
C PHE A 135 -13.80 14.92 -9.44
N TYR A 136 -13.09 14.64 -8.35
CA TYR A 136 -13.14 15.42 -7.13
C TYR A 136 -11.88 16.26 -6.99
N PHE A 137 -12.02 17.57 -6.87
CA PHE A 137 -10.96 18.54 -6.65
C PHE A 137 -11.15 19.17 -5.28
N TYR A 138 -10.36 18.74 -4.31
CA TYR A 138 -10.36 19.31 -2.96
C TYR A 138 -9.39 20.49 -2.86
N ASP A 139 -9.67 21.44 -1.96
CA ASP A 139 -8.83 22.64 -1.77
C ASP A 139 -7.47 22.28 -1.15
N THR A 140 -7.42 21.21 -0.37
CA THR A 140 -6.25 20.80 0.42
C THR A 140 -5.50 19.61 -0.16
N ILE A 141 -5.94 19.04 -1.30
CA ILE A 141 -5.33 17.85 -1.93
C ILE A 141 -4.64 18.28 -3.22
N ASP A 142 -3.35 18.01 -3.31
CA ASP A 142 -2.56 18.20 -4.52
C ASP A 142 -2.66 16.98 -5.45
N GLY A 143 -3.87 16.78 -5.98
CA GLY A 143 -4.23 15.64 -6.83
C GLY A 143 -5.70 15.68 -7.18
N VAL A 144 -6.12 14.69 -7.98
CA VAL A 144 -7.51 14.49 -8.38
C VAL A 144 -7.97 13.13 -7.87
N ILE A 145 -9.15 13.08 -7.25
CA ILE A 145 -9.76 11.81 -6.90
C ILE A 145 -10.78 11.44 -7.97
N LEU A 146 -10.73 10.20 -8.44
CA LEU A 146 -11.60 9.66 -9.49
C LEU A 146 -12.45 8.51 -8.95
N GLU A 147 -13.69 8.40 -9.44
CA GLU A 147 -14.60 7.30 -9.14
C GLU A 147 -15.47 7.02 -10.38
N LEU A 148 -15.73 5.74 -10.66
CA LEU A 148 -16.71 5.31 -11.64
C LEU A 148 -17.96 4.81 -10.94
N GLU A 149 -19.08 5.50 -11.14
CA GLU A 149 -20.40 5.06 -10.71
C GLU A 149 -21.19 4.53 -11.92
N VAL A 150 -21.88 3.42 -11.75
CA VAL A 150 -22.73 2.82 -12.78
C VAL A 150 -24.14 2.70 -12.24
N ARG A 151 -25.11 3.22 -12.98
CA ARG A 151 -26.54 3.15 -12.66
C ARG A 151 -27.31 2.39 -13.73
N GLY A 152 -28.22 1.53 -13.31
CA GLY A 152 -29.10 0.75 -14.18
C GLY A 152 -29.88 -0.26 -13.37
N LYS A 153 -30.77 -1.02 -14.02
CA LYS A 153 -31.57 -2.03 -13.34
C LYS A 153 -30.80 -3.34 -13.23
N ASN A 154 -30.64 -3.89 -12.02
CA ASN A 154 -30.03 -5.19 -11.76
C ASN A 154 -28.62 -5.34 -12.41
N ILE A 155 -27.75 -4.35 -12.25
CA ILE A 155 -26.37 -4.44 -12.72
C ILE A 155 -25.65 -5.54 -11.95
N ALA A 156 -24.86 -6.36 -12.67
CA ALA A 156 -23.98 -7.36 -12.08
C ALA A 156 -22.60 -7.24 -12.72
N SER A 157 -21.58 -6.91 -11.95
CA SER A 157 -20.22 -6.65 -12.45
C SER A 157 -19.16 -7.31 -11.57
N ASN A 158 -18.12 -7.81 -12.22
CA ASN A 158 -16.91 -8.30 -11.54
C ASN A 158 -15.76 -7.30 -11.63
N GLU A 159 -15.90 -6.22 -12.44
CA GLU A 159 -14.80 -5.30 -12.68
C GLU A 159 -15.31 -3.91 -13.03
N LEU A 160 -14.76 -2.89 -12.33
CA LEU A 160 -14.91 -1.48 -12.67
C LEU A 160 -13.51 -0.86 -12.84
N VAL A 161 -13.29 -0.18 -13.95
CA VAL A 161 -11.99 0.44 -14.27
C VAL A 161 -12.22 1.93 -14.54
N PRO A 162 -12.02 2.81 -13.54
CA PRO A 162 -12.20 4.25 -13.73
C PRO A 162 -11.07 4.90 -14.54
N ILE A 163 -9.91 4.24 -14.64
CA ILE A 163 -8.74 4.72 -15.39
C ILE A 163 -8.24 3.60 -16.30
N TRP A 164 -8.30 3.81 -17.59
CA TRP A 164 -7.75 2.92 -18.61
C TRP A 164 -7.17 3.77 -19.75
N SER A 165 -5.87 3.67 -19.97
CA SER A 165 -5.19 4.35 -21.07
C SER A 165 -4.16 3.43 -21.74
N ASN A 166 -4.15 3.45 -23.09
CA ASN A 166 -3.11 2.83 -23.92
C ASN A 166 -2.35 3.91 -24.71
N THR A 167 -2.32 5.13 -24.20
CA THR A 167 -1.65 6.25 -24.86
C THR A 167 -0.29 6.46 -24.22
N SER A 168 0.75 6.52 -25.05
CA SER A 168 2.11 6.80 -24.58
C SER A 168 2.21 8.18 -23.94
N VAL A 169 2.79 8.24 -22.77
CA VAL A 169 3.10 9.49 -22.05
C VAL A 169 4.60 9.55 -21.81
N ALA A 170 5.25 10.40 -22.58
CA ALA A 170 6.63 10.82 -22.38
C ALA A 170 6.68 12.10 -21.54
N GLY A 171 7.85 12.43 -21.00
CA GLY A 171 8.06 13.70 -20.27
C GLY A 171 7.91 13.61 -18.76
N LEU A 172 7.61 12.42 -18.21
CA LEU A 172 7.70 12.18 -16.77
C LEU A 172 9.16 12.11 -16.28
N GLY A 173 10.08 11.67 -17.13
CA GLY A 173 11.52 11.52 -16.90
C GLY A 173 12.20 10.69 -17.96
N LYS A 174 13.49 10.41 -17.75
CA LYS A 174 14.31 9.58 -18.68
C LYS A 174 14.67 8.23 -18.07
N SER A 175 14.51 8.08 -16.76
CA SER A 175 14.91 6.89 -16.00
C SER A 175 13.72 6.44 -15.15
N LEU A 176 12.65 5.95 -15.81
CA LEU A 176 11.41 5.59 -15.13
C LEU A 176 11.53 4.23 -14.43
N TYR A 177 11.13 4.23 -13.18
CA TYR A 177 11.02 3.06 -12.30
C TYR A 177 9.59 2.91 -11.81
N GLN A 178 9.18 1.67 -11.58
CA GLN A 178 7.89 1.34 -10.98
C GLN A 178 8.11 0.69 -9.61
N LEU A 179 7.38 1.18 -8.62
CA LEU A 179 7.23 0.51 -7.33
C LEU A 179 5.99 -0.36 -7.35
N ALA A 180 6.17 -1.68 -7.22
CA ALA A 180 5.09 -2.64 -7.00
C ALA A 180 4.89 -2.87 -5.49
N VAL A 181 3.68 -2.54 -5.01
CA VAL A 181 3.26 -2.71 -3.62
C VAL A 181 2.51 -4.04 -3.48
N PRO A 182 2.85 -4.92 -2.53
CA PRO A 182 2.14 -6.17 -2.30
C PRO A 182 0.79 -5.94 -1.60
N PHE A 183 -0.17 -6.85 -1.81
CA PHE A 183 -1.47 -6.83 -1.16
C PHE A 183 -1.38 -7.10 0.35
N ASP A 184 -0.57 -8.10 0.72
CA ASP A 184 -0.27 -8.47 2.11
C ASP A 184 1.25 -8.65 2.31
N ASN A 185 1.64 -9.12 3.48
CA ASN A 185 3.05 -9.36 3.84
C ASN A 185 3.36 -10.86 4.03
N ASP A 186 2.59 -11.75 3.40
CA ASP A 186 2.75 -13.20 3.52
C ASP A 186 3.79 -13.80 2.56
N THR A 187 4.18 -15.06 2.79
CA THR A 187 5.07 -15.87 1.94
C THR A 187 6.37 -15.17 1.53
N PHE A 188 6.95 -14.39 2.44
CA PHE A 188 8.18 -13.65 2.22
C PHE A 188 8.13 -12.74 0.98
N ILE A 189 6.94 -12.22 0.67
CA ILE A 189 6.77 -11.25 -0.40
C ILE A 189 7.59 -10.01 -0.12
N SER A 190 8.13 -9.40 -1.17
CA SER A 190 8.89 -8.17 -1.09
C SER A 190 8.25 -7.10 -1.95
N TYR A 191 8.43 -5.85 -1.57
CA TYR A 191 8.25 -4.73 -2.48
C TYR A 191 9.28 -4.83 -3.62
N GLU A 192 8.88 -4.46 -4.82
CA GLU A 192 9.77 -4.49 -5.98
C GLU A 192 9.85 -3.11 -6.62
N ASN A 193 11.08 -2.60 -6.73
CA ASN A 193 11.39 -1.33 -7.37
C ASN A 193 12.20 -1.60 -8.64
N ASN A 194 11.53 -1.74 -9.76
CA ASN A 194 12.14 -2.16 -11.02
C ASN A 194 12.06 -1.06 -12.07
N VAL A 195 13.00 -1.11 -13.02
CA VAL A 195 12.89 -0.34 -14.27
C VAL A 195 11.51 -0.58 -14.88
N LEU A 196 10.85 0.48 -15.31
CA LEU A 196 9.56 0.36 -15.99
C LEU A 196 9.70 -0.48 -17.27
N ALA A 197 8.86 -1.48 -17.43
CA ALA A 197 8.86 -2.42 -18.54
C ALA A 197 7.44 -2.73 -19.05
N MET A 198 7.31 -3.30 -20.24
CA MET A 198 6.02 -3.67 -20.86
C MET A 198 5.23 -4.72 -20.05
N ASN A 199 5.91 -5.54 -19.27
CA ASN A 199 5.30 -6.53 -18.39
C ASN A 199 5.59 -6.25 -16.92
N SER A 200 5.59 -4.97 -16.55
CA SER A 200 5.79 -4.55 -15.16
C SER A 200 4.78 -5.21 -14.24
N LYS A 201 5.24 -5.63 -13.07
CA LYS A 201 4.40 -6.29 -12.06
C LYS A 201 3.26 -5.37 -11.64
N ARG A 202 2.05 -5.89 -11.59
CA ARG A 202 0.91 -5.14 -11.03
C ARG A 202 1.10 -4.87 -9.56
N SER A 203 0.81 -3.64 -9.17
CA SER A 203 0.78 -3.22 -7.79
C SER A 203 -0.60 -3.46 -7.19
N ALA A 204 -0.67 -3.93 -5.96
CA ALA A 204 -1.94 -4.02 -5.25
C ALA A 204 -2.30 -2.66 -4.63
N GLU A 205 -3.52 -2.20 -4.92
CA GLU A 205 -4.19 -1.06 -4.28
C GLU A 205 -3.54 0.31 -4.49
N VAL A 206 -2.20 0.42 -4.51
CA VAL A 206 -1.45 1.64 -4.83
C VAL A 206 -0.23 1.32 -5.66
N GLY A 207 0.03 2.09 -6.71
CA GLY A 207 1.21 1.97 -7.57
C GLY A 207 1.84 3.33 -7.85
N VAL A 208 3.15 3.33 -8.04
CA VAL A 208 3.93 4.53 -8.34
C VAL A 208 4.84 4.26 -9.53
N VAL A 209 4.87 5.19 -10.49
CA VAL A 209 5.95 5.30 -11.48
C VAL A 209 6.67 6.63 -11.26
N TYR A 210 7.99 6.60 -11.22
CA TYR A 210 8.78 7.79 -10.93
C TYR A 210 10.08 7.83 -11.73
N ASP A 211 10.58 9.02 -11.94
CA ASP A 211 11.90 9.25 -12.54
C ASP A 211 12.98 9.21 -11.44
N LYS A 212 13.91 8.28 -11.58
CA LYS A 212 14.99 8.07 -10.61
C LYS A 212 15.84 9.32 -10.37
N ASP A 213 16.11 10.09 -11.44
CA ASP A 213 17.04 11.20 -11.39
C ASP A 213 16.45 12.45 -10.74
N SER A 214 15.16 12.74 -11.01
CA SER A 214 14.47 13.90 -10.45
C SER A 214 13.65 13.60 -9.20
N GLY A 215 13.31 12.34 -8.94
CA GLY A 215 12.42 11.91 -7.88
C GLY A 215 10.94 12.21 -8.12
N LYS A 216 10.57 12.85 -9.24
CA LYS A 216 9.18 13.13 -9.58
C LYS A 216 8.43 11.85 -9.89
N GLY A 217 7.19 11.74 -9.44
CA GLY A 217 6.42 10.51 -9.63
C GLY A 217 4.92 10.71 -9.79
N LEU A 218 4.32 9.81 -10.57
CA LEU A 218 2.88 9.60 -10.70
C LEU A 218 2.47 8.51 -9.72
N LEU A 219 1.54 8.83 -8.83
CA LEU A 219 0.91 7.91 -7.91
C LEU A 219 -0.56 7.69 -8.30
N ILE A 220 -0.99 6.43 -8.29
CA ILE A 220 -2.40 6.04 -8.38
C ILE A 220 -2.69 5.08 -7.23
N GLY A 221 -3.68 5.40 -6.39
CA GLY A 221 -4.02 4.57 -5.24
C GLY A 221 -5.49 4.57 -4.88
N SER A 222 -6.00 3.37 -4.58
CA SER A 222 -7.35 3.15 -4.08
C SER A 222 -7.48 3.70 -2.65
N LEU A 223 -8.55 4.42 -2.37
CA LEU A 223 -8.84 5.02 -1.06
C LEU A 223 -9.93 4.26 -0.28
N ASP A 224 -10.46 3.17 -0.84
CA ASP A 224 -11.52 2.36 -0.23
C ASP A 224 -11.33 0.88 -0.58
N GLN A 225 -11.32 0.03 0.42
CA GLN A 225 -11.15 -1.42 0.33
C GLN A 225 -12.37 -2.18 0.87
N SER A 226 -13.53 -1.52 0.98
CA SER A 226 -14.72 -2.11 1.62
C SER A 226 -15.40 -3.17 0.76
N VAL A 227 -15.27 -3.09 -0.58
CA VAL A 227 -15.95 -3.98 -1.53
C VAL A 227 -14.98 -4.63 -2.52
N TRP A 228 -14.04 -3.87 -3.03
CA TRP A 228 -13.21 -4.26 -4.16
C TRP A 228 -11.75 -4.47 -3.74
N LYS A 229 -11.11 -5.52 -4.27
CA LYS A 229 -9.65 -5.54 -4.39
C LYS A 229 -9.25 -4.73 -5.61
N SER A 230 -8.21 -3.94 -5.48
CA SER A 230 -7.74 -3.06 -6.55
C SER A 230 -6.36 -3.47 -7.05
N GLY A 231 -6.15 -3.36 -8.37
CA GLY A 231 -4.86 -3.54 -9.03
C GLY A 231 -4.49 -2.30 -9.83
N ILE A 232 -3.23 -1.89 -9.76
CA ILE A 232 -2.68 -0.79 -10.55
C ILE A 232 -1.67 -1.37 -11.53
N ALA A 233 -1.91 -1.19 -12.82
CA ALA A 233 -0.98 -1.54 -13.89
C ALA A 233 -0.37 -0.26 -14.46
N ILE A 234 0.96 -0.21 -14.58
CA ILE A 234 1.71 0.83 -15.28
C ILE A 234 2.81 0.11 -16.06
N GLU A 235 2.75 0.18 -17.39
CA GLU A 235 3.66 -0.55 -18.27
C GLU A 235 4.27 0.41 -19.29
N GLY A 236 5.46 0.14 -19.77
CA GLY A 236 6.14 1.00 -20.72
C GLY A 236 7.61 0.66 -20.90
N ASP A 237 8.44 1.70 -20.99
CA ASP A 237 9.89 1.63 -21.02
C ASP A 237 10.51 2.73 -20.12
N GLN A 238 11.82 2.84 -20.11
CA GLN A 238 12.51 3.81 -19.25
C GLN A 238 12.15 5.28 -19.53
N GLY A 239 11.69 5.61 -20.72
CA GLY A 239 11.43 6.99 -21.15
C GLY A 239 9.96 7.38 -21.15
N GLN A 240 9.05 6.40 -21.13
CA GLN A 240 7.62 6.64 -21.21
C GLN A 240 6.82 5.46 -20.67
N TYR A 241 5.64 5.69 -20.12
CA TYR A 241 4.67 4.61 -19.99
C TYR A 241 3.73 4.58 -21.22
N THR A 242 3.24 3.38 -21.55
CA THR A 242 2.38 3.14 -22.72
C THR A 242 1.04 2.54 -22.35
N HIS A 243 0.92 2.00 -21.14
CA HIS A 243 -0.32 1.48 -20.57
C HIS A 243 -0.46 1.88 -19.10
N LEU A 244 -1.69 2.24 -18.74
CA LEU A 244 -2.07 2.61 -17.39
C LEU A 244 -3.47 2.10 -17.09
N ALA A 245 -3.66 1.39 -15.96
CA ALA A 245 -4.97 1.00 -15.49
C ALA A 245 -5.08 1.05 -13.96
N ALA A 246 -6.25 1.51 -13.48
CA ALA A 246 -6.69 1.34 -12.10
C ALA A 246 -7.94 0.47 -12.10
N GLN A 247 -7.82 -0.76 -11.65
CA GLN A 247 -8.81 -1.82 -11.76
C GLN A 247 -9.39 -2.15 -10.37
N ALA A 248 -10.69 -1.98 -10.19
CA ALA A 248 -11.44 -2.60 -9.10
C ALA A 248 -11.97 -3.96 -9.55
N GLY A 249 -11.81 -4.99 -8.74
CA GLY A 249 -12.09 -6.37 -9.11
C GLY A 249 -10.84 -7.16 -9.53
N PHE A 250 -9.66 -6.70 -9.12
CA PHE A 250 -8.40 -7.39 -9.37
C PHE A 250 -8.24 -8.61 -8.46
N THR A 251 -7.96 -9.77 -9.04
CA THR A 251 -7.58 -10.99 -8.32
C THR A 251 -6.42 -11.69 -9.01
N ASP A 252 -5.50 -12.21 -8.21
CA ASP A 252 -4.32 -12.93 -8.67
C ASP A 252 -3.86 -13.90 -7.58
N VAL A 253 -3.46 -15.11 -7.97
CA VAL A 253 -3.07 -16.15 -7.01
C VAL A 253 -1.79 -15.81 -6.23
N THR A 254 -0.89 -15.03 -6.84
CA THR A 254 0.40 -14.67 -6.23
C THR A 254 0.38 -13.34 -5.51
N ILE A 255 -0.55 -12.44 -5.87
CA ILE A 255 -0.64 -11.09 -5.30
C ILE A 255 -1.74 -10.99 -4.26
N THR A 256 -2.98 -11.41 -4.59
CA THR A 256 -4.15 -11.30 -3.71
C THR A 256 -4.57 -12.61 -3.07
N ARG A 257 -3.85 -13.71 -3.34
CA ARG A 257 -4.08 -15.06 -2.84
C ARG A 257 -5.36 -15.72 -3.35
N ASP A 258 -6.00 -15.14 -4.36
CA ASP A 258 -7.25 -15.64 -4.91
C ASP A 258 -7.04 -16.70 -5.97
N SER A 259 -7.73 -17.84 -5.85
CA SER A 259 -7.75 -18.90 -6.85
C SER A 259 -8.90 -18.79 -7.86
N MET A 260 -9.68 -17.72 -7.79
CA MET A 260 -10.83 -17.44 -8.65
C MET A 260 -11.00 -15.94 -8.92
N ALA A 261 -11.84 -15.62 -9.90
CA ALA A 261 -12.18 -14.23 -10.21
C ALA A 261 -12.91 -13.56 -9.04
N HIS A 262 -12.80 -12.24 -8.99
CA HIS A 262 -13.49 -11.39 -8.01
C HIS A 262 -15.00 -11.64 -7.99
N GLY A 263 -15.60 -11.61 -6.82
CA GLY A 263 -17.04 -11.76 -6.62
C GLY A 263 -17.87 -10.77 -7.42
N THR A 264 -19.07 -11.16 -7.80
CA THR A 264 -19.97 -10.32 -8.59
C THR A 264 -20.70 -9.32 -7.70
N VAL A 265 -20.38 -8.04 -7.86
CA VAL A 265 -21.11 -6.93 -7.21
C VAL A 265 -22.41 -6.65 -7.96
N LYS A 266 -23.53 -6.68 -7.25
CA LYS A 266 -24.89 -6.51 -7.81
C LYS A 266 -25.62 -5.32 -7.17
N GLY A 267 -26.38 -4.59 -7.98
CA GLY A 267 -27.23 -3.49 -7.52
C GLY A 267 -27.74 -2.62 -8.67
N ASP A 268 -28.62 -1.69 -8.35
CA ASP A 268 -29.07 -0.68 -9.32
C ASP A 268 -28.07 0.48 -9.41
N VAL A 269 -27.21 0.61 -8.41
CA VAL A 269 -26.06 1.53 -8.35
C VAL A 269 -24.86 0.76 -7.83
N ILE A 270 -23.80 0.71 -8.62
CA ILE A 270 -22.50 0.16 -8.20
C ILE A 270 -21.41 1.23 -8.40
N ARG A 271 -20.40 1.22 -7.54
CA ARG A 271 -19.29 2.19 -7.58
C ARG A 271 -17.95 1.48 -7.50
N SER A 272 -16.97 2.01 -8.21
CA SER A 272 -15.56 1.67 -7.94
C SER A 272 -15.13 2.26 -6.60
N PRO A 273 -13.99 1.85 -6.04
CA PRO A 273 -13.28 2.67 -5.07
C PRO A 273 -13.01 4.07 -5.64
N LYS A 274 -12.83 5.03 -4.75
CA LYS A 274 -12.20 6.31 -5.10
C LYS A 274 -10.69 6.09 -5.28
N TYR A 275 -10.13 6.61 -6.35
CA TYR A 275 -8.69 6.55 -6.63
C TYR A 275 -8.08 7.95 -6.56
N LEU A 276 -7.08 8.14 -5.71
CA LEU A 276 -6.23 9.32 -5.77
C LEU A 276 -5.27 9.18 -6.95
N VAL A 277 -5.16 10.24 -7.74
CA VAL A 277 -4.14 10.41 -8.77
C VAL A 277 -3.38 11.69 -8.46
N SER A 278 -2.07 11.58 -8.20
CA SER A 278 -1.20 12.73 -7.97
C SER A 278 0.09 12.62 -8.77
N TYR A 279 0.66 13.78 -9.10
CA TYR A 279 1.99 13.88 -9.69
C TYR A 279 2.83 14.78 -8.80
N ASP A 280 3.77 14.18 -8.08
CA ASP A 280 4.51 14.79 -6.99
C ASP A 280 5.96 15.09 -7.38
N LYS A 281 6.54 16.13 -6.77
CA LYS A 281 7.96 16.48 -6.94
C LYS A 281 8.90 15.44 -6.32
N ASP A 282 8.42 14.70 -5.32
CA ASP A 282 9.06 13.55 -4.71
C ASP A 282 8.00 12.46 -4.50
N TRP A 283 8.15 11.33 -5.18
CA TRP A 283 7.23 10.20 -5.12
C TRP A 283 7.00 9.67 -3.70
N ARG A 284 8.00 9.82 -2.82
CA ARG A 284 7.90 9.40 -1.41
C ARG A 284 6.90 10.28 -0.67
N THR A 285 6.94 11.59 -0.91
CA THR A 285 5.95 12.53 -0.37
C THR A 285 4.55 12.23 -0.91
N GLY A 286 4.45 11.80 -2.17
CA GLY A 286 3.19 11.32 -2.76
C GLY A 286 2.59 10.16 -1.96
N LEU A 287 3.37 9.13 -1.62
CA LEU A 287 2.93 7.98 -0.80
C LEU A 287 2.53 8.38 0.63
N GLU A 288 3.29 9.26 1.27
CA GLU A 288 2.97 9.78 2.60
C GLU A 288 1.64 10.55 2.61
N ASN A 289 1.41 11.39 1.59
CA ASN A 289 0.16 12.12 1.42
C ASN A 289 -1.01 11.19 1.11
N TYR A 290 -0.78 10.19 0.24
CA TYR A 290 -1.77 9.14 -0.04
C TYR A 290 -2.24 8.44 1.24
N ALA A 291 -1.32 8.01 2.10
CA ALA A 291 -1.64 7.36 3.36
C ALA A 291 -2.48 8.26 4.29
N LYS A 292 -2.10 9.53 4.41
CA LYS A 292 -2.85 10.52 5.21
C LYS A 292 -4.26 10.79 4.66
N ILE A 293 -4.40 10.86 3.33
CA ILE A 293 -5.70 11.04 2.66
C ILE A 293 -6.56 9.78 2.85
N HIS A 294 -5.96 8.59 2.65
CA HIS A 294 -6.63 7.31 2.87
C HIS A 294 -7.20 7.20 4.30
N ARG A 295 -6.39 7.49 5.33
CA ARG A 295 -6.82 7.44 6.74
C ARG A 295 -7.98 8.39 7.03
N LYS A 296 -8.06 9.56 6.35
CA LYS A 296 -9.16 10.52 6.49
C LYS A 296 -10.45 10.03 5.81
N LEU A 297 -10.35 9.43 4.62
CA LEU A 297 -11.51 8.96 3.86
C LEU A 297 -12.06 7.64 4.42
N SER A 298 -11.17 6.75 4.84
CA SER A 298 -11.48 5.44 5.44
C SER A 298 -11.04 5.43 6.90
N PRO A 299 -11.78 6.09 7.80
CA PRO A 299 -11.41 6.20 9.21
C PRO A 299 -11.42 4.83 9.90
N ALA A 300 -10.62 4.69 10.93
CA ALA A 300 -10.56 3.46 11.71
C ALA A 300 -11.91 3.15 12.39
N TYR A 301 -12.30 1.89 12.33
CA TYR A 301 -13.39 1.34 13.13
C TYR A 301 -12.93 1.06 14.57
N VAL A 302 -11.68 0.56 14.70
CA VAL A 302 -11.05 0.43 16.02
C VAL A 302 -10.80 1.81 16.63
N LYS A 303 -11.03 1.97 17.92
CA LYS A 303 -10.69 3.22 18.62
C LYS A 303 -9.17 3.39 18.63
N SER A 304 -8.69 4.62 18.39
CA SER A 304 -7.25 4.92 18.41
C SER A 304 -6.62 4.48 19.73
N TRP A 305 -5.44 3.89 19.64
CA TRP A 305 -4.65 3.52 20.80
C TRP A 305 -4.25 4.76 21.61
N GLN A 306 -4.42 4.69 22.93
CA GLN A 306 -4.13 5.82 23.82
C GLN A 306 -2.81 5.66 24.58
N GLY A 307 -2.22 4.47 24.54
CA GLY A 307 -0.93 4.19 25.18
C GLY A 307 0.26 4.55 24.30
N ALA A 308 1.45 4.53 24.87
CA ALA A 308 2.71 4.73 24.19
C ALA A 308 3.01 3.63 23.16
N THR A 309 4.04 3.85 22.33
CA THR A 309 4.54 2.88 21.34
C THR A 309 4.82 1.53 22.01
N PRO A 310 4.26 0.41 21.51
CA PRO A 310 4.54 -0.90 22.06
C PRO A 310 6.00 -1.29 21.83
N VAL A 311 6.66 -1.75 22.89
CA VAL A 311 7.95 -2.43 22.86
C VAL A 311 7.83 -3.71 23.68
N GLY A 312 8.66 -4.71 23.38
CA GLY A 312 8.54 -5.96 24.14
C GLY A 312 9.21 -7.15 23.51
N TRP A 313 8.54 -8.29 23.59
CA TRP A 313 9.01 -9.58 23.16
C TRP A 313 7.88 -10.44 22.62
N ASN A 314 8.20 -11.30 21.64
CA ASN A 314 7.31 -12.30 21.07
C ASN A 314 8.01 -13.66 21.01
N SER A 315 7.32 -14.73 21.34
CA SER A 315 7.92 -16.08 21.51
C SER A 315 8.25 -16.78 20.18
N TRP A 316 7.82 -16.25 19.01
CA TRP A 316 7.98 -16.94 17.72
C TRP A 316 9.42 -17.01 17.23
N GLY A 317 10.26 -16.03 17.55
CA GLY A 317 11.62 -15.95 17.01
C GLY A 317 12.48 -17.19 17.27
N VAL A 318 12.48 -17.70 18.49
CA VAL A 318 13.33 -18.83 18.91
C VAL A 318 12.59 -19.94 19.64
N ILE A 319 11.63 -19.61 20.48
CA ILE A 319 10.95 -20.61 21.33
C ILE A 319 9.95 -21.45 20.52
N GLN A 320 9.07 -20.81 19.76
CA GLN A 320 8.09 -21.43 18.84
C GLN A 320 7.28 -22.53 19.53
N GLU A 321 7.28 -23.77 18.99
CA GLU A 321 6.52 -24.92 19.49
C GLU A 321 6.91 -25.38 20.92
N LYS A 322 8.05 -24.90 21.40
CA LYS A 322 8.55 -25.21 22.76
C LYS A 322 8.01 -24.26 23.83
N LEU A 323 7.11 -23.35 23.45
CA LEU A 323 6.51 -22.37 24.37
C LEU A 323 5.81 -23.09 25.54
N ASN A 324 6.16 -22.70 26.76
CA ASN A 324 5.60 -23.21 27.97
C ASN A 324 5.64 -22.16 29.10
N PHE A 325 5.02 -22.44 30.23
CA PHE A 325 4.93 -21.50 31.35
C PHE A 325 6.30 -21.06 31.89
N GLN A 326 7.25 -21.98 31.93
CA GLN A 326 8.58 -21.71 32.50
C GLN A 326 9.40 -20.75 31.65
N ASN A 327 9.46 -20.97 30.31
CA ASN A 327 10.20 -20.06 29.46
C ASN A 327 9.49 -18.70 29.27
N ALA A 328 8.17 -18.67 29.29
CA ALA A 328 7.39 -17.44 29.27
C ALA A 328 7.63 -16.57 30.52
N THR A 329 7.57 -17.17 31.74
CA THR A 329 7.85 -16.45 32.97
C THR A 329 9.32 -16.11 33.16
N GLY A 330 10.25 -16.98 32.68
CA GLY A 330 11.68 -16.67 32.61
C GLY A 330 12.00 -15.45 31.78
N THR A 331 11.30 -15.28 30.65
CA THR A 331 11.40 -14.05 29.81
C THR A 331 10.87 -12.83 30.58
N ALA A 332 9.74 -12.93 31.27
CA ALA A 332 9.23 -11.83 32.09
C ALA A 332 10.23 -11.45 33.21
N ASP A 333 10.89 -12.43 33.81
CA ASP A 333 11.98 -12.21 34.78
C ASP A 333 13.15 -11.45 34.21
N TYR A 334 13.57 -11.82 32.99
CA TYR A 334 14.63 -11.11 32.27
C TYR A 334 14.30 -9.64 32.05
N PHE A 335 13.08 -9.33 31.60
CA PHE A 335 12.62 -7.95 31.49
C PHE A 335 12.62 -7.17 32.79
N ALA A 336 12.32 -7.82 33.89
CA ALA A 336 12.31 -7.17 35.20
C ALA A 336 13.71 -7.00 35.81
N LYS A 337 14.64 -7.93 35.55
CA LYS A 337 15.94 -7.98 36.22
C LYS A 337 17.12 -7.51 35.38
N ASP A 338 17.16 -7.92 34.12
CA ASP A 338 18.31 -7.70 33.22
C ASP A 338 18.14 -6.46 32.30
N ILE A 339 16.87 -6.11 31.93
CA ILE A 339 16.56 -4.94 31.12
C ILE A 339 15.39 -4.11 31.71
N PRO A 340 15.47 -3.69 32.98
CA PRO A 340 14.37 -3.00 33.69
C PRO A 340 14.03 -1.62 33.04
N TYR A 341 14.97 -1.00 32.32
CA TYR A 341 14.76 0.29 31.66
C TYR A 341 14.32 0.18 30.19
N PHE A 342 14.28 -1.03 29.62
CA PHE A 342 13.69 -1.24 28.29
C PHE A 342 12.17 -1.20 28.40
N ARG A 343 11.63 0.01 28.40
CA ARG A 343 10.20 0.32 28.53
C ARG A 343 9.82 1.44 27.58
N ASN A 344 8.55 1.47 27.19
CA ASN A 344 7.99 2.58 26.42
C ASN A 344 7.78 3.82 27.31
N ALA A 345 7.23 4.89 26.75
CA ALA A 345 7.02 6.16 27.50
C ALA A 345 6.01 6.05 28.65
N ASP A 346 5.16 5.01 28.70
CA ASP A 346 4.25 4.72 29.79
C ASP A 346 4.90 3.81 30.86
N GLY A 347 6.18 3.46 30.70
CA GLY A 347 6.89 2.53 31.58
C GLY A 347 6.53 1.06 31.36
N GLU A 348 5.99 0.72 30.20
CA GLU A 348 5.44 -0.62 29.89
C GLU A 348 6.33 -1.37 28.88
N ALA A 349 6.29 -2.71 28.95
CA ALA A 349 6.77 -3.60 27.90
C ALA A 349 5.81 -4.79 27.78
N PHE A 350 5.61 -5.26 26.54
CA PHE A 350 4.71 -6.36 26.24
C PHE A 350 5.46 -7.70 26.20
N ILE A 351 4.89 -8.74 26.81
CA ILE A 351 5.37 -10.12 26.74
C ILE A 351 4.32 -10.92 25.99
N ASP A 352 4.55 -11.14 24.71
CA ASP A 352 3.59 -11.69 23.76
C ASP A 352 3.82 -13.19 23.52
N LEU A 353 2.87 -14.00 23.94
CA LEU A 353 2.84 -15.44 23.69
C LEU A 353 2.30 -15.70 22.27
N ASP A 354 3.17 -16.11 21.36
CA ASP A 354 2.81 -16.43 19.98
C ASP A 354 2.09 -17.78 19.85
N SER A 355 1.98 -18.32 18.66
CA SER A 355 1.45 -19.67 18.40
C SER A 355 2.04 -20.70 19.37
N PHE A 356 1.28 -21.74 19.66
CA PHE A 356 1.57 -22.76 20.72
C PHE A 356 1.38 -22.26 22.18
N TRP A 357 0.79 -21.08 22.39
CA TRP A 357 0.37 -20.69 23.74
C TRP A 357 -0.63 -21.70 24.36
N ASP A 358 -1.35 -22.43 23.52
CA ASP A 358 -2.29 -23.47 23.92
C ASP A 358 -1.61 -24.73 24.49
N ASN A 359 -0.27 -24.84 24.42
CA ASN A 359 0.50 -25.80 25.26
C ASN A 359 0.24 -25.58 26.77
N MET A 360 -0.17 -24.34 27.12
CA MET A 360 -0.53 -23.98 28.51
C MET A 360 -2.03 -24.09 28.81
N THR A 361 -2.83 -24.67 27.90
CA THR A 361 -4.27 -24.89 28.09
C THR A 361 -4.60 -26.38 27.94
N PRO A 362 -4.61 -27.15 29.03
CA PRO A 362 -5.06 -28.54 29.01
C PRO A 362 -6.43 -28.66 28.36
N GLY A 363 -6.55 -29.48 27.31
CA GLY A 363 -7.75 -29.58 26.46
C GLY A 363 -7.80 -28.60 25.31
N GLY A 364 -6.69 -27.95 24.97
CA GLY A 364 -6.56 -27.03 23.81
C GLY A 364 -7.34 -25.73 23.98
N MET A 365 -7.71 -25.09 22.87
CA MET A 365 -8.39 -23.79 22.86
C MET A 365 -9.76 -23.77 23.55
N SER A 366 -10.42 -24.92 23.69
CA SER A 366 -11.67 -25.08 24.47
C SER A 366 -11.43 -25.39 25.95
N GLY A 367 -10.19 -25.69 26.33
CA GLY A 367 -9.81 -26.25 27.59
C GLY A 367 -9.70 -25.25 28.76
N ASP A 368 -8.80 -25.61 29.73
CA ASP A 368 -8.56 -24.85 30.94
C ASP A 368 -7.51 -23.77 30.78
N TYR A 369 -7.88 -22.52 31.02
CA TYR A 369 -7.04 -21.31 30.91
C TYR A 369 -6.37 -20.89 32.23
N THR A 370 -6.38 -21.74 33.26
CA THR A 370 -5.83 -21.41 34.60
C THR A 370 -4.36 -21.02 34.52
N GLN A 371 -3.54 -21.72 33.71
CA GLN A 371 -2.11 -21.43 33.60
C GLN A 371 -1.86 -20.12 32.87
N LEU A 372 -2.66 -19.77 31.87
CA LEU A 372 -2.61 -18.45 31.20
C LEU A 372 -2.99 -17.31 32.16
N LYS A 373 -4.01 -17.51 33.02
CA LYS A 373 -4.35 -16.53 34.05
C LYS A 373 -3.23 -16.36 35.07
N GLN A 374 -2.49 -17.44 35.39
CA GLN A 374 -1.29 -17.36 36.24
C GLN A 374 -0.18 -16.55 35.54
N PHE A 375 0.08 -16.78 34.27
CA PHE A 375 1.04 -16.00 33.47
C PHE A 375 0.69 -14.51 33.46
N VAL A 376 -0.59 -14.16 33.17
CA VAL A 376 -1.06 -12.77 33.18
C VAL A 376 -0.79 -12.11 34.53
N ARG A 377 -1.18 -12.74 35.64
CA ARG A 377 -0.90 -12.22 36.98
C ARG A 377 0.59 -12.09 37.28
N TYR A 378 1.40 -13.00 36.76
CA TYR A 378 2.86 -12.92 36.88
C TYR A 378 3.43 -11.70 36.17
N CYS A 379 3.04 -11.46 34.93
CA CYS A 379 3.41 -10.24 34.17
C CYS A 379 2.96 -8.98 34.94
N ASP A 380 1.70 -8.91 35.36
CA ASP A 380 1.16 -7.76 36.10
C ASP A 380 1.98 -7.48 37.38
N SER A 381 2.42 -8.54 38.10
CA SER A 381 3.25 -8.39 39.34
C SER A 381 4.64 -7.79 39.07
N LEU A 382 5.12 -7.87 37.81
CA LEU A 382 6.40 -7.32 37.34
C LEU A 382 6.23 -5.99 36.60
N GLY A 383 5.01 -5.45 36.54
CA GLY A 383 4.70 -4.24 35.77
C GLY A 383 4.79 -4.41 34.25
N LEU A 384 4.62 -5.65 33.76
CA LEU A 384 4.66 -5.99 32.32
C LEU A 384 3.25 -6.19 31.79
N LYS A 385 3.09 -6.07 30.47
CA LYS A 385 1.81 -6.25 29.77
C LYS A 385 1.79 -7.59 29.02
N PRO A 386 0.92 -8.54 29.40
CA PRO A 386 0.81 -9.81 28.67
C PRO A 386 0.14 -9.61 27.31
N GLY A 387 0.74 -10.22 26.27
CA GLY A 387 0.19 -10.36 24.93
C GLY A 387 -0.08 -11.81 24.58
N VAL A 388 -0.90 -12.05 23.56
CA VAL A 388 -1.23 -13.39 23.06
C VAL A 388 -1.54 -13.36 21.56
N TYR A 389 -1.24 -14.45 20.87
CA TYR A 389 -1.46 -14.66 19.42
C TYR A 389 -2.76 -15.41 19.14
N TRP A 390 -3.36 -15.16 17.96
CA TRP A 390 -4.36 -16.04 17.38
C TRP A 390 -4.58 -15.81 15.87
N ALA A 391 -4.91 -16.89 15.12
CA ALA A 391 -5.29 -16.86 13.70
C ALA A 391 -6.80 -17.15 13.55
N PRO A 392 -7.69 -16.14 13.60
CA PRO A 392 -9.13 -16.34 13.74
C PRO A 392 -9.79 -16.97 12.50
N PHE A 393 -9.23 -16.76 11.31
CA PHE A 393 -9.83 -17.14 10.03
C PHE A 393 -9.15 -18.35 9.36
N THR A 394 -8.39 -19.13 10.13
CA THR A 394 -7.64 -20.28 9.63
C THR A 394 -7.96 -21.55 10.41
N ASP A 395 -8.18 -22.63 9.68
CA ASP A 395 -8.24 -23.99 10.22
C ASP A 395 -6.93 -24.73 9.92
N TRP A 396 -6.02 -24.78 10.90
CA TRP A 396 -4.76 -25.51 10.81
C TRP A 396 -4.95 -27.02 10.96
N GLY A 397 -6.04 -27.45 11.61
CA GLY A 397 -6.35 -28.84 11.84
C GLY A 397 -7.12 -29.53 10.71
N HIS A 398 -7.29 -28.90 9.54
CA HIS A 398 -8.13 -29.39 8.46
C HIS A 398 -7.76 -30.80 7.98
N GLY A 399 -6.51 -31.23 8.14
CA GLY A 399 -6.04 -32.59 7.83
C GLY A 399 -6.70 -33.67 8.67
N SER A 400 -7.23 -33.36 9.85
CA SER A 400 -7.99 -34.28 10.71
C SER A 400 -9.47 -34.38 10.31
N GLY A 401 -9.85 -33.85 9.16
CA GLY A 401 -11.17 -34.01 8.56
C GLY A 401 -12.15 -32.86 8.85
N PRO A 402 -13.29 -32.85 8.12
CA PRO A 402 -14.29 -31.77 8.17
C PRO A 402 -15.21 -31.83 9.41
N ASP A 403 -15.33 -33.00 10.05
CA ASP A 403 -16.37 -33.27 11.06
C ASP A 403 -16.01 -32.81 12.47
N ARG A 404 -14.79 -32.27 12.65
CA ARG A 404 -14.37 -31.67 13.92
C ARG A 404 -15.28 -30.51 14.30
N LYS A 405 -15.74 -30.49 15.55
CA LYS A 405 -16.55 -29.39 16.08
C LYS A 405 -15.72 -28.11 16.19
N ALA A 406 -16.28 -27.00 15.70
CA ALA A 406 -15.71 -25.69 15.91
C ALA A 406 -16.04 -25.20 17.34
N GLU A 407 -15.07 -24.58 18.00
CA GLU A 407 -15.17 -24.12 19.39
C GLU A 407 -16.38 -23.19 19.57
N GLY A 408 -17.14 -23.38 20.63
CA GLY A 408 -18.32 -22.55 20.98
C GLY A 408 -19.49 -22.67 20.01
N SER A 409 -19.50 -23.64 19.08
CA SER A 409 -20.45 -23.73 17.99
C SER A 409 -21.04 -25.13 17.85
N GLN A 410 -22.25 -25.24 17.28
CA GLN A 410 -22.83 -26.51 16.87
C GLN A 410 -22.33 -26.99 15.51
N PHE A 411 -21.63 -26.15 14.77
CA PHE A 411 -21.14 -26.42 13.42
C PHE A 411 -19.82 -27.18 13.45
N THR A 412 -19.52 -27.86 12.35
CA THR A 412 -18.22 -28.49 12.13
C THR A 412 -17.34 -27.58 11.27
N PHE A 413 -16.00 -27.74 11.36
CA PHE A 413 -15.05 -26.93 10.57
C PHE A 413 -15.32 -27.01 9.08
N GLY A 414 -15.73 -28.18 8.56
CA GLY A 414 -16.08 -28.34 7.14
C GLY A 414 -17.24 -27.46 6.68
N GLN A 415 -18.14 -27.07 7.59
CA GLN A 415 -19.23 -26.12 7.29
C GLN A 415 -18.73 -24.67 7.25
N LEU A 416 -17.64 -24.37 7.97
CA LEU A 416 -17.06 -23.04 8.07
C LEU A 416 -16.10 -22.71 6.93
N TRP A 417 -15.57 -23.70 6.22
CA TRP A 417 -14.55 -23.48 5.18
C TRP A 417 -15.06 -22.60 4.05
N THR A 418 -14.28 -21.61 3.65
CA THR A 418 -14.57 -20.76 2.48
C THR A 418 -14.48 -21.58 1.19
N LYS A 419 -15.57 -21.60 0.41
CA LYS A 419 -15.71 -22.40 -0.81
C LYS A 419 -15.21 -21.65 -2.03
N THR A 420 -14.44 -22.31 -2.88
CA THR A 420 -13.99 -21.80 -4.18
C THR A 420 -14.50 -22.68 -5.33
N GLN A 421 -14.28 -22.28 -6.58
CA GLN A 421 -14.69 -23.06 -7.76
C GLN A 421 -14.06 -24.45 -7.83
N LYS A 422 -12.86 -24.62 -7.25
CA LYS A 422 -12.12 -25.89 -7.20
C LYS A 422 -12.30 -26.65 -5.87
N GLY A 423 -13.30 -26.29 -5.08
CA GLY A 423 -13.53 -26.83 -3.74
C GLY A 423 -13.10 -25.83 -2.67
N TYR A 424 -12.16 -26.21 -1.80
CA TYR A 424 -11.65 -25.36 -0.74
C TYR A 424 -10.26 -24.86 -1.08
N HIS A 425 -9.96 -23.62 -0.70
CA HIS A 425 -8.64 -23.05 -0.91
C HIS A 425 -7.75 -23.27 0.31
N ASN A 426 -6.66 -24.02 0.10
CA ASN A 426 -5.60 -24.18 1.09
C ASN A 426 -4.62 -23.03 0.92
N LEU A 427 -4.34 -22.33 2.00
CA LEU A 427 -3.41 -21.21 2.07
C LEU A 427 -2.42 -21.49 3.21
N ASP A 428 -1.13 -21.41 2.90
CA ASP A 428 -0.04 -21.46 3.88
C ASP A 428 -0.08 -22.67 4.82
N GLY A 429 -0.58 -23.81 4.30
CA GLY A 429 -0.78 -25.05 5.08
C GLY A 429 -2.08 -25.10 5.90
N GLY A 430 -2.86 -24.03 5.91
CA GLY A 430 -4.17 -23.94 6.54
C GLY A 430 -5.33 -23.90 5.56
N ARG A 431 -6.54 -23.88 6.07
CA ARG A 431 -7.76 -23.71 5.29
C ARG A 431 -8.56 -22.51 5.75
N ALA A 432 -8.90 -21.62 4.82
CA ALA A 432 -9.63 -20.40 5.12
C ALA A 432 -11.04 -20.68 5.66
N LEU A 433 -11.47 -19.94 6.66
CA LEU A 433 -12.81 -19.94 7.23
C LEU A 433 -13.62 -18.76 6.68
N ASP A 434 -14.90 -19.01 6.36
CA ASP A 434 -15.85 -17.97 5.96
C ASP A 434 -16.10 -16.99 7.15
N PRO A 435 -15.68 -15.71 7.05
CA PRO A 435 -15.84 -14.75 8.14
C PRO A 435 -17.30 -14.38 8.42
N THR A 436 -18.22 -14.73 7.53
CA THR A 436 -19.67 -14.45 7.67
C THR A 436 -20.44 -15.61 8.29
N HIS A 437 -19.76 -16.76 8.48
CA HIS A 437 -20.40 -17.95 9.02
C HIS A 437 -20.60 -17.83 10.54
N PRO A 438 -21.82 -18.05 11.06
CA PRO A 438 -22.10 -17.90 12.50
C PRO A 438 -21.21 -18.81 13.39
N GLY A 439 -20.77 -19.96 12.90
CA GLY A 439 -19.82 -20.82 13.59
C GLY A 439 -18.42 -20.20 13.69
N THR A 440 -17.96 -19.47 12.68
CA THR A 440 -16.70 -18.72 12.73
C THR A 440 -16.79 -17.58 13.75
N LEU A 441 -17.89 -16.83 13.78
CA LEU A 441 -18.12 -15.74 14.72
C LEU A 441 -18.24 -16.26 16.16
N ALA A 442 -19.00 -17.35 16.40
CA ALA A 442 -19.12 -17.99 17.71
C ALA A 442 -17.79 -18.50 18.24
N ARG A 443 -16.93 -19.03 17.37
CA ARG A 443 -15.56 -19.43 17.72
C ARG A 443 -14.74 -18.23 18.22
N MET A 444 -14.89 -17.07 17.54
CA MET A 444 -14.24 -15.82 17.97
C MET A 444 -14.77 -15.36 19.32
N ASP A 445 -16.08 -15.38 19.56
CA ASP A 445 -16.69 -15.01 20.84
C ASP A 445 -16.10 -15.81 22.00
N VAL A 446 -15.97 -17.12 21.83
CA VAL A 446 -15.48 -18.00 22.89
C VAL A 446 -13.98 -17.82 23.14
N ILE A 447 -13.16 -17.86 22.10
CA ILE A 447 -11.71 -17.84 22.27
C ILE A 447 -11.23 -16.44 22.67
N LEU A 448 -11.65 -15.39 21.97
CA LEU A 448 -11.28 -14.02 22.33
C LEU A 448 -11.87 -13.62 23.69
N GLY A 449 -13.11 -14.03 23.99
CA GLY A 449 -13.72 -13.80 25.31
C GLY A 449 -12.89 -14.39 26.44
N LYS A 450 -12.44 -15.65 26.30
CA LYS A 450 -11.55 -16.30 27.29
C LYS A 450 -10.21 -15.58 27.45
N LEU A 451 -9.60 -15.11 26.34
CA LEU A 451 -8.35 -14.35 26.37
C LEU A 451 -8.51 -12.99 27.07
N VAL A 452 -9.63 -12.30 26.78
CA VAL A 452 -10.02 -11.08 27.50
C VAL A 452 -10.21 -11.35 29.00
N ASP A 453 -10.89 -12.42 29.35
CA ASP A 453 -11.14 -12.82 30.76
C ASP A 453 -9.85 -13.26 31.49
N CYS A 454 -8.83 -13.73 30.76
CA CYS A 454 -7.50 -13.97 31.33
C CYS A 454 -6.80 -12.66 31.71
N GLY A 455 -7.13 -11.55 31.07
CA GLY A 455 -6.53 -10.25 31.32
C GLY A 455 -5.40 -9.86 30.39
N PHE A 456 -5.28 -10.47 29.22
CA PHE A 456 -4.32 -10.03 28.19
C PHE A 456 -4.57 -8.59 27.77
N ARG A 457 -3.49 -7.88 27.37
CA ARG A 457 -3.49 -6.45 26.99
C ARG A 457 -3.15 -6.22 25.53
N MET A 458 -2.64 -7.22 24.82
CA MET A 458 -2.35 -7.20 23.40
C MET A 458 -2.80 -8.52 22.78
N ILE A 459 -3.28 -8.45 21.53
CA ILE A 459 -3.51 -9.63 20.70
C ILE A 459 -2.81 -9.46 19.36
N LYS A 460 -1.90 -10.38 19.02
CA LYS A 460 -1.33 -10.55 17.69
C LYS A 460 -2.28 -11.42 16.88
N VAL A 461 -2.93 -10.82 15.87
CA VAL A 461 -3.84 -11.51 14.95
C VAL A 461 -3.18 -11.75 13.62
N ASP A 462 -3.29 -12.98 13.11
CA ASP A 462 -2.48 -13.43 12.00
C ASP A 462 -3.29 -14.09 10.89
N PHE A 463 -2.66 -14.26 9.70
CA PHE A 463 -3.24 -14.86 8.50
C PHE A 463 -4.60 -14.24 8.12
N LEU A 464 -4.71 -12.93 8.30
CA LEU A 464 -5.97 -12.20 8.07
C LEU A 464 -6.37 -12.16 6.59
N SER A 465 -5.42 -12.32 5.66
CA SER A 465 -5.69 -12.45 4.22
C SER A 465 -6.59 -13.64 3.89
N HIS A 466 -6.61 -14.69 4.73
CA HIS A 466 -7.52 -15.84 4.58
C HIS A 466 -8.99 -15.42 4.66
N ALA A 467 -9.32 -14.37 5.43
CA ALA A 467 -10.67 -13.81 5.50
C ALA A 467 -11.07 -13.00 4.26
N ALA A 468 -10.10 -12.59 3.44
CA ALA A 468 -10.32 -11.71 2.29
C ALA A 468 -10.42 -12.45 0.95
N ILE A 469 -10.24 -13.78 0.91
CA ILE A 469 -10.29 -14.54 -0.35
C ILE A 469 -11.70 -14.57 -0.95
N GLU A 470 -11.76 -14.62 -2.29
CA GLU A 470 -13.02 -14.70 -3.01
C GLU A 470 -13.67 -16.08 -2.85
N SER A 471 -15.00 -16.09 -2.81
CA SER A 471 -15.81 -17.30 -2.60
C SER A 471 -16.89 -17.47 -3.68
N THR A 472 -17.25 -18.70 -3.97
CA THR A 472 -18.44 -19.02 -4.80
C THR A 472 -19.75 -18.63 -4.10
N GLY A 473 -19.71 -18.35 -2.80
CA GLY A 473 -20.83 -17.83 -2.02
C GLY A 473 -20.57 -17.93 -0.52
N PHE A 474 -20.63 -16.80 0.14
CA PHE A 474 -20.54 -16.67 1.59
C PHE A 474 -21.81 -17.15 2.27
N TYR A 475 -21.74 -17.48 3.56
CA TYR A 475 -22.90 -17.87 4.36
C TYR A 475 -23.94 -16.75 4.39
N ASP A 476 -23.54 -15.52 4.69
CA ASP A 476 -24.40 -14.35 4.51
C ASP A 476 -24.52 -14.00 3.02
N LYS A 477 -25.72 -14.20 2.48
CA LYS A 477 -26.01 -13.98 1.05
C LYS A 477 -26.00 -12.51 0.63
N LYS A 478 -25.92 -11.58 1.55
CA LYS A 478 -25.73 -10.14 1.28
C LYS A 478 -24.29 -9.81 0.95
N ILE A 479 -23.35 -10.66 1.36
CA ILE A 479 -21.92 -10.50 1.12
C ILE A 479 -21.57 -11.08 -0.25
N GLN A 480 -20.96 -10.26 -1.08
CA GLN A 480 -20.71 -10.55 -2.49
C GLN A 480 -19.22 -10.71 -2.81
N THR A 481 -18.32 -10.21 -1.97
CA THR A 481 -16.87 -10.19 -2.23
C THR A 481 -16.08 -10.55 -0.98
N GLY A 482 -14.83 -11.00 -1.20
CA GLY A 482 -13.90 -11.32 -0.11
C GLY A 482 -13.63 -10.12 0.81
N MET A 483 -13.54 -8.91 0.27
CA MET A 483 -13.30 -7.70 1.09
C MET A 483 -14.50 -7.36 1.99
N GLN A 484 -15.74 -7.56 1.51
CA GLN A 484 -16.91 -7.41 2.36
C GLN A 484 -16.92 -8.46 3.49
N ALA A 485 -16.57 -9.73 3.19
CA ALA A 485 -16.46 -10.79 4.19
C ALA A 485 -15.37 -10.46 5.23
N TYR A 486 -14.21 -10.01 4.77
CA TYR A 486 -13.13 -9.53 5.63
C TYR A 486 -13.60 -8.47 6.63
N ALA A 487 -14.32 -7.46 6.13
CA ALA A 487 -14.84 -6.38 6.98
C ALA A 487 -15.84 -6.89 8.05
N VAL A 488 -16.67 -7.90 7.72
CA VAL A 488 -17.58 -8.53 8.70
C VAL A 488 -16.78 -9.21 9.82
N GLY A 489 -15.81 -10.05 9.46
CA GLY A 489 -15.00 -10.77 10.45
C GLY A 489 -14.17 -9.84 11.32
N MET A 490 -13.52 -8.83 10.73
CA MET A 490 -12.69 -7.89 11.47
C MET A 490 -13.50 -6.96 12.39
N LYS A 491 -14.68 -6.52 11.97
CA LYS A 491 -15.60 -5.77 12.86
C LYS A 491 -15.99 -6.60 14.06
N HIS A 492 -16.36 -7.86 13.84
CA HIS A 492 -16.71 -8.77 14.93
C HIS A 492 -15.54 -8.94 15.92
N LEU A 493 -14.31 -9.12 15.41
CA LEU A 493 -13.09 -9.20 16.25
C LEU A 493 -12.94 -7.96 17.14
N VAL A 494 -13.03 -6.77 16.56
CA VAL A 494 -12.93 -5.49 17.30
C VAL A 494 -14.02 -5.38 18.36
N ASP A 495 -15.26 -5.77 18.03
CA ASP A 495 -16.40 -5.69 18.92
C ASP A 495 -16.27 -6.64 20.12
N VAL A 496 -15.78 -7.87 19.92
CA VAL A 496 -15.53 -8.83 21.01
C VAL A 496 -14.43 -8.34 21.94
N LEU A 497 -13.38 -7.73 21.42
CA LEU A 497 -12.28 -7.20 22.23
C LEU A 497 -12.64 -5.94 23.04
N GLN A 498 -13.68 -5.21 22.66
CA GLN A 498 -14.22 -4.04 23.40
C GLN A 498 -13.16 -2.98 23.76
N GLY A 499 -12.09 -2.87 22.98
CA GLY A 499 -10.98 -1.94 23.23
C GLY A 499 -10.10 -2.31 24.43
N LYS A 500 -10.16 -3.55 24.94
CA LYS A 500 -9.37 -4.01 26.10
C LYS A 500 -7.94 -4.42 25.72
N MET A 501 -7.68 -4.65 24.45
CA MET A 501 -6.38 -5.09 23.94
C MET A 501 -5.90 -4.19 22.79
N LEU A 502 -4.61 -3.96 22.71
CA LEU A 502 -3.95 -3.51 21.50
C LEU A 502 -4.10 -4.62 20.44
N ILE A 503 -4.61 -4.26 19.25
CA ILE A 503 -4.71 -5.20 18.13
C ILE A 503 -3.49 -5.00 17.24
N TYR A 504 -2.64 -6.03 17.19
CA TYR A 504 -1.45 -6.11 16.36
C TYR A 504 -1.70 -7.10 15.22
N ALA A 505 -1.85 -6.60 14.00
CA ALA A 505 -2.05 -7.43 12.82
C ALA A 505 -0.70 -7.88 12.25
N ALA A 506 -0.47 -9.19 12.19
CA ALA A 506 0.72 -9.77 11.61
C ALA A 506 0.55 -9.91 10.08
N ILE A 507 0.29 -11.12 9.55
CA ILE A 507 0.01 -11.29 8.12
C ILE A 507 -1.39 -10.75 7.80
N SER A 508 -1.48 -9.73 6.92
CA SER A 508 -2.74 -9.03 6.73
C SER A 508 -2.77 -8.18 5.44
N PRO A 509 -3.96 -7.93 4.85
CA PRO A 509 -4.12 -6.95 3.77
C PRO A 509 -3.61 -5.57 4.18
N SER A 510 -2.77 -4.94 3.33
CA SER A 510 -2.00 -3.75 3.71
C SER A 510 -2.84 -2.53 4.03
N LEU A 511 -3.91 -2.27 3.29
CA LEU A 511 -4.73 -1.06 3.45
C LEU A 511 -6.02 -1.32 4.24
N ALA A 512 -6.74 -2.40 3.93
CA ALA A 512 -8.01 -2.72 4.57
C ALA A 512 -7.89 -2.90 6.10
N THR A 513 -6.80 -3.50 6.56
CA THR A 513 -6.55 -3.78 7.97
C THR A 513 -6.39 -2.51 8.80
N ALA A 514 -6.00 -1.38 8.19
CA ALA A 514 -5.83 -0.10 8.88
C ALA A 514 -7.11 0.43 9.56
N GLN A 515 -8.28 -0.07 9.16
CA GLN A 515 -9.53 0.25 9.84
C GLN A 515 -9.72 -0.53 11.15
N PHE A 516 -9.05 -1.67 11.34
CA PHE A 516 -9.36 -2.64 12.37
C PHE A 516 -8.20 -2.95 13.33
N ALA A 517 -7.00 -2.44 13.07
CA ALA A 517 -5.83 -2.70 13.89
C ALA A 517 -5.09 -1.41 14.25
N HIS A 518 -4.46 -1.40 15.43
CA HIS A 518 -3.61 -0.30 15.91
C HIS A 518 -2.20 -0.42 15.33
N MET A 519 -1.66 -1.62 15.30
CA MET A 519 -0.31 -1.94 14.87
C MET A 519 -0.35 -2.96 13.74
N ARG A 520 0.55 -2.84 12.76
CA ARG A 520 0.68 -3.78 11.66
C ARG A 520 2.13 -4.16 11.41
N ARG A 521 2.39 -5.46 11.23
CA ARG A 521 3.65 -5.97 10.70
C ARG A 521 3.70 -5.77 9.18
N ILE A 522 4.75 -5.14 8.68
CA ILE A 522 4.89 -4.80 7.25
C ILE A 522 5.82 -5.75 6.48
N ALA A 523 6.52 -6.66 7.17
CA ALA A 523 7.31 -7.76 6.61
C ALA A 523 6.71 -9.11 7.00
N CYS A 524 7.13 -10.21 6.37
CA CYS A 524 6.89 -11.56 6.86
C CYS A 524 7.85 -11.88 8.01
N ASP A 525 7.88 -13.13 8.47
CA ASP A 525 8.76 -13.56 9.56
C ASP A 525 10.23 -13.29 9.25
N ALA A 526 10.97 -12.88 10.24
CA ALA A 526 12.40 -12.59 10.12
C ALA A 526 13.17 -13.06 11.36
N TRP A 527 14.39 -13.50 11.12
CA TRP A 527 15.26 -14.04 12.17
C TRP A 527 16.52 -13.21 12.31
N LYS A 528 17.69 -13.83 12.49
CA LYS A 528 18.90 -13.21 12.99
C LYS A 528 19.85 -12.63 11.93
N THR A 529 19.93 -13.21 10.73
CA THR A 529 21.00 -12.90 9.77
C THR A 529 20.92 -11.50 9.17
N ILE A 530 22.02 -11.02 8.59
CA ILE A 530 22.05 -9.73 7.88
C ILE A 530 21.11 -9.72 6.67
N ASP A 531 20.90 -10.86 6.00
CA ASP A 531 19.94 -10.98 4.89
C ASP A 531 18.50 -10.81 5.38
N GLN A 532 18.18 -11.33 6.57
CA GLN A 532 16.88 -11.12 7.20
C GLN A 532 16.68 -9.66 7.62
N THR A 533 17.74 -9.01 8.09
CA THR A 533 17.73 -7.56 8.32
C THR A 533 17.46 -6.78 7.04
N GLN A 534 18.10 -7.15 5.92
CA GLN A 534 17.86 -6.54 4.61
C GLN A 534 16.42 -6.79 4.14
N TYR A 535 15.89 -7.99 4.33
CA TYR A 535 14.52 -8.34 3.99
C TYR A 535 13.51 -7.47 4.75
N THR A 536 13.63 -7.34 6.08
CA THR A 536 12.75 -6.47 6.86
C THR A 536 12.87 -5.00 6.44
N LEU A 537 14.07 -4.55 6.13
CA LEU A 537 14.31 -3.19 5.68
C LEU A 537 13.90 -2.94 4.21
N ASN A 538 13.70 -3.96 3.36
CA ASN A 538 12.98 -3.80 2.09
C ASN A 538 11.56 -3.30 2.36
N SER A 539 10.84 -3.91 3.29
CA SER A 539 9.49 -3.49 3.66
C SER A 539 9.45 -2.06 4.22
N VAL A 540 10.48 -1.63 4.95
CA VAL A 540 10.62 -0.24 5.40
C VAL A 540 10.99 0.69 4.25
N SER A 541 11.90 0.30 3.35
CA SER A 541 12.34 1.11 2.21
C SER A 541 11.19 1.56 1.32
N TYR A 542 10.15 0.73 1.20
CA TYR A 542 9.05 0.96 0.28
C TYR A 542 7.68 0.99 0.96
N GLY A 543 7.57 0.60 2.23
CA GLY A 543 6.34 0.56 3.01
C GLY A 543 6.31 1.49 4.24
N TRP A 544 7.37 2.29 4.51
CA TRP A 544 7.45 3.23 5.66
C TRP A 544 6.23 4.14 5.77
N TRP A 545 5.63 4.53 4.64
CA TRP A 545 4.47 5.43 4.57
C TRP A 545 3.24 4.88 5.29
N GLN A 546 3.17 3.56 5.54
CA GLN A 546 2.11 2.94 6.33
C GLN A 546 2.11 3.41 7.80
N THR A 547 3.19 4.02 8.27
CA THR A 547 3.24 4.74 9.56
C THR A 547 2.18 5.85 9.67
N TYR A 548 1.58 6.31 8.55
CA TYR A 548 0.49 7.28 8.51
C TYR A 548 -0.89 6.63 8.37
N LEU A 549 -0.95 5.31 8.16
CA LEU A 549 -2.19 4.52 8.14
C LEU A 549 -2.51 3.92 9.50
N TYR A 550 -1.50 3.38 10.17
CA TYR A 550 -1.59 2.72 11.47
C TYR A 550 -1.08 3.63 12.59
N ASP A 551 -1.44 3.33 13.83
CA ASP A 551 -0.83 3.99 14.97
C ASP A 551 0.65 3.61 15.05
N PHE A 552 0.98 2.31 14.80
CA PHE A 552 2.33 1.77 14.78
C PHE A 552 2.51 0.78 13.62
N ILE A 553 3.76 0.67 13.12
CA ILE A 553 4.17 -0.39 12.19
C ILE A 553 5.36 -1.15 12.77
N ASP A 554 5.48 -2.42 12.40
CA ASP A 554 6.53 -3.32 12.85
C ASP A 554 7.14 -4.09 11.67
N ALA A 555 8.43 -4.43 11.74
CA ALA A 555 9.16 -5.20 10.74
C ALA A 555 9.53 -6.61 11.25
N ASP A 556 8.76 -7.12 12.19
CA ASP A 556 8.92 -8.40 12.87
C ASP A 556 9.95 -8.41 14.02
N HIS A 557 9.91 -9.46 14.85
CA HIS A 557 10.74 -9.63 16.02
C HIS A 557 12.23 -9.67 15.71
N LEU A 558 13.06 -9.22 16.65
CA LEU A 558 14.51 -9.14 16.55
C LEU A 558 15.14 -10.33 17.25
N VAL A 559 16.02 -11.07 16.55
CA VAL A 559 16.74 -12.25 17.05
C VAL A 559 18.23 -11.99 16.94
N PHE A 560 18.99 -12.27 18.00
CA PHE A 560 20.40 -11.92 18.14
C PHE A 560 21.35 -13.11 18.36
N HIS A 561 20.84 -14.25 18.83
CA HIS A 561 21.69 -15.40 19.16
C HIS A 561 22.52 -15.88 17.96
N ASP A 562 23.73 -16.39 18.24
CA ASP A 562 24.70 -16.95 17.27
C ASP A 562 25.18 -15.96 16.20
N GLU A 563 24.93 -14.66 16.34
CA GLU A 563 25.40 -13.65 15.38
C GLU A 563 26.48 -12.75 15.98
N SER A 564 27.23 -12.10 15.07
CA SER A 564 28.27 -11.14 15.48
C SER A 564 27.66 -9.88 16.09
N PRO A 565 28.39 -9.16 16.96
CA PRO A 565 27.91 -7.89 17.52
C PRO A 565 27.52 -6.86 16.46
N GLU A 566 28.18 -6.84 15.29
CA GLU A 566 27.90 -5.91 14.20
C GLU A 566 26.59 -6.24 13.48
N VAL A 567 26.32 -7.53 13.23
CA VAL A 567 25.05 -8.00 12.69
C VAL A 567 23.91 -7.74 13.69
N ASN A 568 24.16 -7.97 14.97
CA ASN A 568 23.18 -7.67 16.04
C ASN A 568 22.86 -6.18 16.13
N LYS A 569 23.85 -5.28 15.97
CA LYS A 569 23.58 -3.83 15.86
C LYS A 569 22.69 -3.51 14.67
N ALA A 570 22.94 -4.12 13.51
CA ALA A 570 22.09 -3.92 12.33
C ALA A 570 20.67 -4.43 12.56
N ARG A 571 20.52 -5.60 13.18
CA ARG A 571 19.20 -6.16 13.52
C ARG A 571 18.44 -5.26 14.50
N LEU A 572 19.08 -4.77 15.56
CA LEU A 572 18.47 -3.82 16.49
C LEU A 572 18.06 -2.51 15.77
N LEU A 573 18.97 -1.97 14.97
CA LEU A 573 18.71 -0.72 14.26
C LEU A 573 17.56 -0.86 13.25
N SER A 574 17.29 -2.04 12.69
CA SER A 574 16.13 -2.28 11.82
C SER A 574 14.80 -2.06 12.57
N GLY A 575 14.70 -2.47 13.83
CA GLY A 575 13.55 -2.17 14.68
C GLY A 575 13.42 -0.66 14.99
N VAL A 576 14.54 -0.01 15.34
CA VAL A 576 14.57 1.46 15.57
C VAL A 576 14.09 2.23 14.33
N VAL A 577 14.56 1.82 13.13
CA VAL A 577 14.18 2.44 11.85
C VAL A 577 12.71 2.22 11.53
N THR A 578 12.16 1.06 11.87
CA THR A 578 10.71 0.78 11.70
C THR A 578 9.87 1.58 12.68
N GLY A 579 10.36 1.81 13.92
CA GLY A 579 9.68 2.59 14.95
C GLY A 579 9.21 1.79 16.15
N THR A 580 9.44 0.46 16.18
CA THR A 580 9.12 -0.43 17.30
C THR A 580 10.25 -1.45 17.51
N ILE A 581 10.41 -1.94 18.75
CA ILE A 581 11.38 -2.99 19.09
C ILE A 581 10.64 -4.12 19.78
N ILE A 582 10.53 -5.26 19.10
CA ILE A 582 9.99 -6.50 19.62
C ILE A 582 11.10 -7.55 19.59
N LEU A 583 11.54 -8.05 20.71
CA LEU A 583 12.59 -9.07 20.82
C LEU A 583 12.02 -10.45 20.49
N GLY A 584 12.86 -11.39 20.02
CA GLY A 584 12.43 -12.74 19.64
C GLY A 584 13.27 -13.89 20.20
N ASP A 585 14.36 -13.59 20.95
CA ASP A 585 15.21 -14.62 21.53
C ASP A 585 14.57 -15.36 22.69
N ASP A 586 15.11 -16.53 23.05
CA ASP A 586 14.76 -17.25 24.29
C ASP A 586 15.43 -16.58 25.51
N LEU A 587 14.79 -15.53 25.99
CA LEU A 587 15.30 -14.72 27.11
C LEU A 587 15.22 -15.43 28.45
N SER A 588 14.64 -16.63 28.57
CA SER A 588 14.69 -17.47 29.74
C SER A 588 16.09 -18.08 29.97
N LYS A 589 16.97 -17.96 28.98
CA LYS A 589 18.35 -18.44 29.01
C LYS A 589 19.34 -17.29 29.01
N LYS A 590 20.54 -17.54 29.54
CA LYS A 590 21.67 -16.60 29.47
C LYS A 590 22.52 -16.90 28.22
N GLU A 591 22.84 -15.85 27.46
CA GLU A 591 23.63 -15.94 26.25
C GLU A 591 24.68 -14.81 26.17
N ASN A 592 25.76 -15.04 25.41
CA ASN A 592 26.91 -14.13 25.35
C ASN A 592 26.60 -12.76 24.72
N TRP A 593 25.58 -12.66 23.85
CA TRP A 593 25.20 -11.40 23.20
C TRP A 593 24.47 -10.43 24.15
N GLN A 594 23.82 -10.94 25.21
CA GLN A 594 22.95 -10.17 26.09
C GLN A 594 23.61 -8.96 26.75
N PRO A 595 24.81 -9.05 27.36
CA PRO A 595 25.41 -7.90 28.05
C PRO A 595 25.58 -6.67 27.15
N LYS A 596 25.97 -6.87 25.88
CA LYS A 596 26.18 -5.75 24.95
C LYS A 596 24.85 -5.21 24.42
N MET A 597 23.92 -6.07 24.02
CA MET A 597 22.62 -5.65 23.52
C MET A 597 21.75 -5.00 24.60
N ASN A 598 21.83 -5.47 25.85
CA ASN A 598 21.14 -4.86 26.98
C ASN A 598 21.52 -3.40 27.22
N GLN A 599 22.77 -3.02 26.94
CA GLN A 599 23.20 -1.62 27.00
C GLN A 599 22.49 -0.77 25.94
N TYR A 600 22.36 -1.30 24.70
CA TYR A 600 21.69 -0.57 23.61
C TYR A 600 20.17 -0.51 23.79
N LEU A 601 19.53 -1.61 24.23
CA LEU A 601 18.09 -1.67 24.48
C LEU A 601 17.65 -0.68 25.55
N GLN A 602 18.51 -0.41 26.54
CA GLN A 602 18.21 0.51 27.65
C GLN A 602 18.80 1.93 27.44
N ASP A 603 19.36 2.21 26.24
CA ASP A 603 19.89 3.53 25.93
C ASP A 603 18.75 4.55 25.84
N PRO A 604 18.74 5.61 26.68
CA PRO A 604 17.65 6.60 26.68
C PRO A 604 17.47 7.31 25.34
N GLU A 605 18.54 7.48 24.55
CA GLU A 605 18.43 8.12 23.24
C GLU A 605 17.75 7.19 22.23
N ILE A 606 18.04 5.89 22.25
CA ILE A 606 17.38 4.89 21.40
C ILE A 606 15.88 4.82 21.75
N LEU A 607 15.54 4.76 23.03
CA LEU A 607 14.15 4.75 23.48
C LEU A 607 13.40 6.03 23.10
N LYS A 608 14.07 7.18 23.14
CA LYS A 608 13.53 8.47 22.68
C LYS A 608 13.23 8.47 21.18
N ILE A 609 14.08 7.85 20.37
CA ILE A 609 13.91 7.79 18.90
C ILE A 609 12.65 7.03 18.51
N ILE A 610 12.31 5.95 19.24
CA ILE A 610 11.14 5.13 18.96
C ILE A 610 9.88 5.58 19.72
N ALA A 611 9.97 6.57 20.59
CA ALA A 611 8.86 6.98 21.47
C ALA A 611 7.61 7.44 20.71
N ASP A 612 7.76 8.01 19.50
CA ASP A 612 6.63 8.44 18.67
C ASP A 612 6.04 7.31 17.79
N GLY A 613 6.66 6.12 17.79
CA GLY A 613 6.24 4.97 17.00
C GLY A 613 6.29 5.18 15.48
N LYS A 614 7.01 6.21 15.01
CA LYS A 614 7.07 6.53 13.58
C LYS A 614 8.35 6.02 12.93
N SER A 615 8.20 5.46 11.74
CA SER A 615 9.30 4.97 10.94
C SER A 615 10.23 6.09 10.46
N PHE A 616 11.49 5.76 10.26
CA PHE A 616 12.42 6.58 9.48
C PHE A 616 11.98 6.63 8.02
N ARG A 617 12.30 7.74 7.36
CA ARG A 617 12.09 7.90 5.92
C ARG A 617 13.30 7.34 5.17
N PRO A 618 13.09 6.48 4.14
CA PRO A 618 14.18 5.97 3.31
C PRO A 618 14.77 7.09 2.45
N ALA A 619 16.08 7.03 2.22
CA ALA A 619 16.79 7.90 1.30
C ALA A 619 17.77 7.09 0.44
N GLY A 620 18.26 7.69 -0.65
CA GLY A 620 19.01 6.97 -1.65
C GLY A 620 18.12 6.26 -2.67
N PHE A 621 18.73 5.38 -3.43
CA PHE A 621 18.07 4.56 -4.46
C PHE A 621 18.65 3.16 -4.44
N VAL A 622 17.77 2.16 -4.50
CA VAL A 622 18.12 0.76 -4.74
C VAL A 622 17.12 0.13 -5.70
N GLU A 623 17.56 -0.86 -6.45
CA GLU A 623 16.77 -1.54 -7.46
C GLU A 623 16.34 -2.94 -6.99
N GLY A 624 15.25 -3.44 -7.55
CA GLY A 624 14.75 -4.78 -7.29
C GLY A 624 14.13 -4.91 -5.90
N LYS A 625 14.53 -5.97 -5.19
CA LYS A 625 14.09 -6.30 -3.83
C LYS A 625 15.08 -5.88 -2.74
N ALA A 626 16.12 -5.14 -3.09
CA ALA A 626 17.09 -4.66 -2.12
C ALA A 626 16.48 -3.62 -1.17
N ALA A 627 17.08 -3.47 0.01
CA ALA A 627 16.76 -2.40 0.95
C ALA A 627 17.66 -1.18 0.75
N ASN A 628 17.15 0.00 1.06
CA ASN A 628 17.97 1.21 1.10
C ASN A 628 19.12 1.06 2.10
N THR A 629 20.24 1.70 1.82
CA THR A 629 21.43 1.65 2.68
C THR A 629 21.39 2.72 3.77
N TYR A 630 20.54 3.75 3.67
CA TYR A 630 20.37 4.73 4.72
C TYR A 630 18.94 5.29 4.80
N TYR A 631 18.60 5.67 6.03
CA TYR A 631 17.28 6.20 6.43
C TYR A 631 17.49 7.38 7.37
N TYR A 632 16.52 8.28 7.43
CA TYR A 632 16.62 9.44 8.31
C TYR A 632 15.32 9.77 9.00
N LYS A 633 15.45 10.40 10.18
CA LYS A 633 14.32 10.87 10.98
C LYS A 633 14.70 12.16 11.69
N LYS A 634 13.85 13.17 11.61
CA LYS A 634 14.02 14.43 12.31
C LYS A 634 13.11 14.48 13.52
N ILE A 635 13.68 14.75 14.70
CA ILE A 635 12.94 14.95 15.95
C ILE A 635 13.37 16.29 16.53
N GLY A 636 12.48 17.28 16.49
CA GLY A 636 12.81 18.67 16.86
C GLY A 636 13.94 19.23 15.99
N THR A 637 15.05 19.63 16.62
CA THR A 637 16.27 20.14 15.97
C THR A 637 17.34 19.07 15.77
N THR A 638 17.02 17.80 15.98
CA THR A 638 17.96 16.70 15.85
C THR A 638 17.60 15.86 14.62
N LEU A 639 18.58 15.56 13.78
CA LEU A 639 18.49 14.62 12.69
C LEU A 639 19.18 13.32 13.09
N TYR A 640 18.49 12.19 12.92
CA TYR A 640 19.06 10.86 13.07
C TYR A 640 19.20 10.24 11.69
N VAL A 641 20.38 9.63 11.42
CA VAL A 641 20.67 8.94 10.15
C VAL A 641 21.12 7.52 10.48
N ALA A 642 20.32 6.54 10.08
CA ALA A 642 20.61 5.13 10.19
C ALA A 642 21.25 4.64 8.88
N ILE A 643 22.38 3.95 8.94
CA ILE A 643 23.19 3.55 7.79
C ILE A 643 23.53 2.07 7.93
N PHE A 644 23.32 1.29 6.86
CA PHE A 644 23.49 -0.16 6.85
C PHE A 644 24.44 -0.63 5.77
N ASN A 645 25.32 -1.54 6.12
CA ASN A 645 26.04 -2.41 5.19
C ASN A 645 25.47 -3.82 5.28
N TYR A 646 24.85 -4.30 4.20
CA TYR A 646 24.31 -5.66 4.10
C TYR A 646 25.35 -6.66 3.57
N ASN A 647 26.52 -6.20 3.08
CA ASN A 647 27.55 -7.04 2.53
C ASN A 647 28.56 -7.46 3.61
N THR A 648 29.06 -8.67 3.51
CA THR A 648 30.14 -9.15 4.40
C THR A 648 31.48 -8.50 4.09
N ALA A 649 31.67 -7.93 2.89
CA ALA A 649 32.88 -7.22 2.47
C ALA A 649 32.87 -5.76 2.96
N PRO A 650 34.09 -5.14 3.11
CA PRO A 650 34.20 -3.71 3.37
C PRO A 650 33.50 -2.86 2.31
N VAL A 651 32.82 -1.79 2.75
CA VAL A 651 32.15 -0.84 1.86
C VAL A 651 32.22 0.57 2.41
N ALA A 652 32.24 1.56 1.52
CA ALA A 652 32.12 2.98 1.85
C ALA A 652 30.83 3.55 1.25
N ILE A 653 29.90 4.00 2.10
CA ILE A 653 28.57 4.48 1.72
C ILE A 653 28.57 5.99 1.64
N ASN A 654 28.26 6.53 0.45
CA ASN A 654 28.05 7.95 0.23
C ASN A 654 26.63 8.34 0.62
N ILE A 655 26.48 9.41 1.38
CA ILE A 655 25.18 9.94 1.79
C ILE A 655 24.86 11.20 0.97
N ASP A 656 23.76 11.18 0.24
CA ASP A 656 23.25 12.38 -0.44
C ASP A 656 22.56 13.31 0.60
N PHE A 657 23.26 14.35 0.99
CA PHE A 657 22.81 15.31 1.99
C PHE A 657 21.48 15.98 1.62
N LYS A 658 21.25 16.26 0.33
CA LYS A 658 20.00 16.86 -0.14
C LYS A 658 18.80 15.97 0.15
N GLN A 659 18.96 14.65 0.00
CA GLN A 659 17.87 13.70 0.24
C GLN A 659 17.50 13.56 1.72
N ILE A 660 18.42 13.91 2.62
CA ILE A 660 18.17 13.87 4.07
C ILE A 660 17.97 15.29 4.67
N GLY A 661 17.86 16.31 3.80
CA GLY A 661 17.57 17.69 4.20
C GLY A 661 18.75 18.44 4.78
N LEU A 662 20.00 18.08 4.43
CA LEU A 662 21.23 18.76 4.81
C LEU A 662 21.85 19.54 3.65
N GLU A 663 22.60 20.60 3.99
CA GLU A 663 23.34 21.40 3.01
C GLU A 663 24.61 20.67 2.57
N PRO A 664 24.83 20.43 1.25
CA PRO A 664 25.93 19.59 0.75
C PRO A 664 27.34 20.09 1.07
N ASN A 665 27.51 21.40 1.25
CA ASN A 665 28.81 22.02 1.49
C ASN A 665 29.09 22.33 2.97
N THR A 666 28.23 21.83 3.87
CA THR A 666 28.36 22.06 5.31
C THR A 666 28.96 20.84 6.00
N THR A 667 29.85 21.08 6.94
CA THR A 667 30.36 20.06 7.87
C THR A 667 29.49 20.07 9.12
N TYR A 668 28.90 18.94 9.46
CA TYR A 668 28.11 18.76 10.66
C TYR A 668 28.88 17.97 11.72
N LYS A 669 28.60 18.26 12.98
CA LYS A 669 29.05 17.40 14.09
C LYS A 669 28.05 16.29 14.30
N ALA A 670 28.48 15.06 14.25
CA ALA A 670 27.67 13.88 14.49
C ALA A 670 28.23 13.05 15.65
N VAL A 671 27.33 12.35 16.34
CA VAL A 671 27.68 11.33 17.34
C VAL A 671 27.14 9.99 16.84
N GLU A 672 28.01 9.01 16.71
CA GLU A 672 27.62 7.63 16.49
C GLU A 672 27.10 7.05 17.80
N LEU A 673 25.84 6.58 17.84
CA LEU A 673 25.15 6.31 19.09
C LEU A 673 25.51 4.98 19.75
N PHE A 674 25.94 3.97 18.99
CA PHE A 674 26.33 2.67 19.56
C PHE A 674 27.69 2.72 20.24
N GLU A 675 28.67 3.39 19.59
CA GLU A 675 30.05 3.50 20.09
C GLU A 675 30.31 4.81 20.87
N LYS A 676 29.30 5.72 20.92
CA LYS A 676 29.38 7.03 21.60
C LYS A 676 30.53 7.90 21.10
N THR A 677 30.92 7.76 19.82
CA THR A 677 32.03 8.48 19.21
C THR A 677 31.57 9.72 18.45
N ALA A 678 32.25 10.85 18.70
CA ALA A 678 32.01 12.08 17.94
C ALA A 678 32.81 12.05 16.62
N GLN A 679 32.19 12.51 15.54
CA GLN A 679 32.82 12.59 14.23
C GLN A 679 32.32 13.78 13.41
N GLU A 680 33.11 14.20 12.42
CA GLU A 680 32.63 15.10 11.39
C GLU A 680 31.82 14.35 10.36
N PHE A 681 30.69 14.91 9.96
CA PHE A 681 29.80 14.36 8.95
C PHE A 681 29.71 15.33 7.77
N THR A 682 30.23 14.93 6.62
CA THR A 682 30.29 15.75 5.40
C THR A 682 29.83 14.91 4.20
N ALA A 683 29.27 15.57 3.19
CA ALA A 683 28.84 14.92 1.95
C ALA A 683 30.01 14.32 1.14
N LYS A 684 31.26 14.74 1.43
CA LYS A 684 32.45 14.27 0.72
C LYS A 684 33.08 13.05 1.34
N ASN A 685 32.83 12.77 2.61
CA ASN A 685 33.43 11.67 3.35
C ASN A 685 32.43 10.51 3.45
N PRO A 686 32.64 9.42 2.74
CA PRO A 686 31.77 8.24 2.84
C PRO A 686 31.87 7.62 4.24
N ILE A 687 30.82 6.97 4.66
CA ILE A 687 30.78 6.19 5.90
C ILE A 687 31.32 4.79 5.62
N ALA A 688 32.47 4.48 6.21
CA ALA A 688 33.15 3.19 6.02
C ALA A 688 32.60 2.11 6.95
N PHE A 689 32.53 0.89 6.43
CA PHE A 689 32.23 -0.35 7.13
C PHE A 689 33.29 -1.40 6.74
N GLU A 690 33.81 -2.13 7.71
CA GLU A 690 34.73 -3.23 7.47
C GLU A 690 34.02 -4.54 7.14
N GLN A 691 32.77 -4.68 7.58
CA GLN A 691 31.91 -5.86 7.42
C GLN A 691 30.43 -5.48 7.47
N ALA A 692 29.54 -6.46 7.34
CA ALA A 692 28.12 -6.27 7.56
C ALA A 692 27.84 -5.64 8.93
N GLY A 693 26.91 -4.68 8.97
CA GLY A 693 26.60 -3.99 10.22
C GLY A 693 25.82 -2.68 9.99
N ALA A 694 25.71 -1.89 11.05
CA ALA A 694 24.99 -0.63 10.98
C ALA A 694 25.57 0.45 11.91
N LYS A 695 25.30 1.72 11.57
CA LYS A 695 25.64 2.91 12.37
C LYS A 695 24.40 3.81 12.50
N LEU A 696 24.28 4.42 13.67
CA LEU A 696 23.22 5.40 13.94
C LEU A 696 23.83 6.74 14.33
N LEU A 697 23.75 7.70 13.44
CA LEU A 697 24.29 9.05 13.64
C LEU A 697 23.22 9.98 14.19
N LYS A 698 23.59 10.74 15.24
CA LYS A 698 22.83 11.86 15.80
C LYS A 698 23.49 13.17 15.40
N ILE A 699 22.76 14.07 14.74
CA ILE A 699 23.26 15.34 14.20
C ILE A 699 22.38 16.46 14.76
N ALA A 700 22.99 17.47 15.39
CA ALA A 700 22.30 18.70 15.78
C ALA A 700 22.21 19.63 14.55
N LEU A 701 21.00 20.14 14.23
CA LEU A 701 20.72 21.05 13.11
C LEU A 701 20.75 22.50 13.54
#